data_a1e91fd6761c50c03faf52c1ebcc8cb3
#
_entry.id   a1e91fd6761c50c03faf52c1ebcc8cb3
#
_cell.length_a   1.000
_cell.length_b   1.000
_cell.length_c   1.000
_cell.angle_alpha   90.00
_cell.angle_beta   90.00
_cell.angle_gamma   90.00
#
_symmetry.space_group_name_H-M   'P 1'
#
loop_
_entity.id
_entity.type
_entity.pdbx_description
1 polymer ?
#
loop_
_entity_poly.entity_id
_entity_poly.type
_entity_poly.pdbx_seq_one_letter_code
_entity_poly.pdbx_strand_id
1 'polypeptide(L)'
;MAPDTIAALDSGDIFRENPFPQIPVVRLGPASDLGNPAVRGADSGNAHISTPLIEDLQALVDDYFAPPAAPGRRGRAIALVGGFGLGKSHALRRTYQTVHGRHPEAAMWIVDEPAQDMGRLYRDRLRGPGDSAQGRQAFEELVRDYYAYVTAGWVGAQDDDPRRDTLQEIATGLRERTLDPDKVVAALRYDPEVIHADLRGTLGEVTEHRRFATALALLLEAPFRRMVWNWLGGEEPAEPLRERGITEAIGPSGGGSGTAAGIDRVFDALAVQGFLHGRVGTAYVLLLDSLEKVLDWPEESRRTFMDAFERLVNIYTSHGGLLVFCASPEGLRALRPSMHERVVQLWPTGLSDEHTRELVAKYLAASGEGAAAGTPATGPFEEEALRLLHELTEGVPREVLKVCRLAWQLSEEPEDPGDTGETGETGETDDPEDPDDSEIPRALVVREVTGATVLKAVRQLHEQVSYRQVLNDVHEALDLGQWRIASRDPVPARMSRSPGGLDEVVHWLSPAPNAYLAVIHTRSVLLAGDAERIAAHVQGLRSAVRPGRFEALLVVNGLVSQALQDRLGRSIGSRPLVYRQDGFAQSVHEALLQLERRLVEEQREGDLAELGERMRRDLEQQQTAHLDELRRALAALTAEAQPGAAVPPAATAWSAGEPDGGVAELPVPVRRRFRDALAMLETVTRRVAGRAVNRRAAATPADLSVLGCATLVRELTEDFRGAVAAWARSAVPGAPTEFQLSELRRICREYECAVEVLPVHLLGGAEPRHPLTPARTVEVLAEEVWGSLSAAGVP
;
A
#
# COMPACT_ATOMS: atom_id res chain seq x y z
N MET A 1 54.24 -11.81 53.73
CA MET A 1 54.07 -13.09 53.02
C MET A 1 52.63 -13.14 52.51
N ALA A 2 52.41 -12.78 51.26
CA ALA A 2 51.20 -13.10 50.54
C ALA A 2 51.33 -14.50 49.96
N PRO A 3 50.29 -15.22 49.66
CA PRO A 3 50.20 -15.61 48.31
C PRO A 3 48.85 -15.25 47.64
N ASP A 4 49.01 -14.77 46.45
CA ASP A 4 48.19 -14.81 45.31
C ASP A 4 47.14 -15.94 45.28
N THR A 5 45.85 -15.55 45.26
CA THR A 5 44.83 -16.39 44.74
C THR A 5 44.33 -15.73 43.44
N ILE A 6 45.01 -16.01 42.34
CA ILE A 6 44.47 -15.83 41.02
C ILE A 6 43.29 -16.81 40.94
N ALA A 7 42.08 -16.31 41.09
CA ALA A 7 40.88 -17.04 40.71
C ALA A 7 40.98 -17.30 39.21
N ALA A 8 41.19 -18.53 38.84
CA ALA A 8 41.01 -19.01 37.49
C ALA A 8 39.54 -18.70 37.10
N LEU A 9 39.39 -17.70 36.30
CA LEU A 9 38.14 -17.46 35.59
C LEU A 9 37.92 -18.70 34.73
N ASP A 10 36.91 -19.43 35.08
CA ASP A 10 36.42 -20.61 34.41
C ASP A 10 36.03 -20.16 32.98
N SER A 11 36.88 -20.46 32.00
CA SER A 11 36.70 -20.07 30.60
C SER A 11 35.53 -20.79 29.92
N GLY A 12 34.74 -21.55 30.70
CA GLY A 12 33.55 -22.27 30.22
C GLY A 12 32.26 -21.46 30.21
N ASP A 13 32.21 -20.29 30.87
CA ASP A 13 30.95 -19.51 31.03
C ASP A 13 30.77 -18.35 30.02
N ILE A 14 31.72 -18.13 29.11
CA ILE A 14 31.72 -16.97 28.22
C ILE A 14 30.68 -17.11 27.08
N PHE A 15 30.08 -18.27 26.87
CA PHE A 15 29.19 -18.55 25.74
C PHE A 15 27.70 -18.63 26.09
N ARG A 16 27.24 -18.07 27.20
CA ARG A 16 25.85 -18.31 27.68
C ARG A 16 24.85 -17.23 27.33
N GLU A 17 25.23 -16.03 26.89
CA GLU A 17 24.25 -15.00 26.55
C GLU A 17 24.16 -14.78 25.04
N ASN A 18 22.93 -14.87 24.54
CA ASN A 18 22.65 -14.55 23.14
C ASN A 18 22.96 -13.07 22.86
N PRO A 19 23.87 -12.74 21.92
CA PRO A 19 24.28 -11.35 21.65
C PRO A 19 23.17 -10.50 21.07
N PHE A 20 22.13 -11.12 20.52
CA PHE A 20 21.03 -10.43 19.87
C PHE A 20 19.88 -10.16 20.86
N PRO A 21 19.25 -8.97 20.79
CA PRO A 21 18.22 -8.55 21.76
C PRO A 21 16.97 -9.43 21.68
N GLN A 22 16.36 -9.72 22.83
CA GLN A 22 15.10 -10.45 22.88
C GLN A 22 13.96 -9.68 22.21
N ILE A 23 13.92 -8.38 22.41
CA ILE A 23 12.95 -7.48 21.81
C ILE A 23 13.73 -6.36 21.11
N PRO A 24 13.92 -6.45 19.76
CA PRO A 24 14.64 -5.43 19.01
C PRO A 24 13.77 -4.17 18.81
N VAL A 25 13.42 -3.51 19.91
CA VAL A 25 12.65 -2.26 19.91
C VAL A 25 13.49 -1.18 20.58
N VAL A 26 13.72 -0.10 19.85
CA VAL A 26 14.32 1.12 20.38
C VAL A 26 13.22 1.92 21.05
N ARG A 27 13.29 2.11 22.37
CA ARG A 27 12.43 3.05 23.07
C ARG A 27 13.18 4.37 23.23
N LEU A 28 12.51 5.45 22.91
CA LEU A 28 12.99 6.80 23.18
C LEU A 28 12.68 7.14 24.65
N GLY A 29 13.21 6.52 25.65
CA GLY A 29 12.88 6.76 27.05
C GLY A 29 12.84 8.25 27.45
N PRO A 30 12.44 8.61 28.70
CA PRO A 30 12.41 9.99 29.11
C PRO A 30 13.78 10.64 28.90
N ALA A 31 13.79 11.93 28.57
CA ALA A 31 15.04 12.66 28.26
C ALA A 31 16.14 12.54 29.31
N SER A 32 15.73 12.36 30.58
CA SER A 32 16.63 12.06 31.73
C SER A 32 17.46 10.80 31.55
N ASP A 33 16.85 9.78 30.95
CA ASP A 33 17.49 8.46 30.80
C ASP A 33 18.44 8.44 29.61
N LEU A 34 18.13 9.22 28.57
CA LEU A 34 18.92 9.29 27.34
C LEU A 34 20.29 9.99 27.56
N GLY A 35 20.39 10.87 28.52
CA GLY A 35 21.64 11.54 28.94
C GLY A 35 22.47 10.77 29.99
N ASN A 36 21.88 9.76 30.63
CA ASN A 36 22.51 9.05 31.74
C ASN A 36 23.58 8.07 31.24
N PRO A 37 24.86 8.18 31.68
CA PRO A 37 25.92 7.23 31.31
C PRO A 37 25.64 5.78 31.72
N ALA A 38 24.85 5.55 32.81
CA ALA A 38 24.46 4.21 33.26
C ALA A 38 23.47 3.55 32.27
N VAL A 39 22.61 4.34 31.62
CA VAL A 39 21.72 3.87 30.58
C VAL A 39 22.48 3.65 29.24
N ARG A 40 23.55 4.41 29.03
CA ARG A 40 24.48 4.16 27.92
C ARG A 40 25.14 2.78 28.01
N GLY A 41 25.43 2.30 29.23
CA GLY A 41 25.99 0.94 29.44
C GLY A 41 24.97 -0.19 29.24
N ALA A 42 23.71 0.05 29.60
CA ALA A 42 22.62 -0.89 29.32
C ALA A 42 22.20 -0.89 27.82
N ASP A 43 22.56 0.13 27.07
CA ASP A 43 22.33 0.31 25.64
C ASP A 43 23.40 -0.34 24.74
N SER A 44 24.37 -1.05 25.31
CA SER A 44 25.39 -1.81 24.56
C SER A 44 24.78 -2.87 23.64
N GLY A 45 23.49 -3.18 23.80
CA GLY A 45 22.72 -4.02 22.90
C GLY A 45 22.23 -3.36 21.58
N ASN A 46 22.40 -2.04 21.40
CA ASN A 46 21.98 -1.36 20.18
C ASN A 46 23.18 -0.92 19.35
N ALA A 47 23.72 -1.80 18.53
CA ALA A 47 24.77 -1.49 17.58
C ALA A 47 24.31 -0.40 16.61
N HIS A 48 25.10 0.65 16.46
CA HIS A 48 24.83 1.73 15.52
C HIS A 48 25.50 1.47 14.19
N ILE A 49 24.72 1.55 13.11
CA ILE A 49 25.20 1.52 11.73
C ILE A 49 24.84 2.84 11.07
N SER A 50 25.78 3.42 10.32
CA SER A 50 25.48 4.56 9.45
C SER A 50 24.72 4.06 8.25
N THR A 51 23.46 4.45 8.14
CA THR A 51 22.61 4.14 6.99
C THR A 51 22.32 5.42 6.22
N PRO A 52 21.98 5.35 4.92
CA PRO A 52 21.60 6.53 4.15
C PRO A 52 20.54 7.40 4.84
N LEU A 53 19.56 6.78 5.48
CA LEU A 53 18.55 7.51 6.27
C LEU A 53 19.17 8.37 7.38
N ILE A 54 20.12 7.79 8.12
CA ILE A 54 20.78 8.49 9.25
C ILE A 54 21.67 9.61 8.73
N GLU A 55 22.38 9.37 7.63
CA GLU A 55 23.24 10.36 6.99
C GLU A 55 22.45 11.53 6.43
N ASP A 56 21.38 11.27 5.70
CA ASP A 56 20.47 12.29 5.15
C ASP A 56 19.81 13.11 6.26
N LEU A 57 19.30 12.42 7.30
CA LEU A 57 18.71 13.10 8.46
C LEU A 57 19.75 13.97 9.18
N GLN A 58 20.96 13.45 9.39
CA GLN A 58 22.04 14.20 10.04
C GLN A 58 22.43 15.42 9.21
N ALA A 59 22.54 15.30 7.89
CA ALA A 59 22.82 16.42 7.01
C ALA A 59 21.77 17.54 7.12
N LEU A 60 20.47 17.16 7.18
CA LEU A 60 19.39 18.11 7.38
C LEU A 60 19.41 18.78 8.75
N VAL A 61 19.79 18.04 9.80
CA VAL A 61 19.97 18.55 11.16
C VAL A 61 21.17 19.48 11.23
N ASP A 62 22.32 19.10 10.65
CA ASP A 62 23.52 19.94 10.62
C ASP A 62 23.28 21.24 9.85
N ASP A 63 22.50 21.20 8.74
CA ASP A 63 22.11 22.41 8.01
C ASP A 63 21.14 23.30 8.84
N TYR A 64 20.27 22.72 9.67
CA TYR A 64 19.45 23.50 10.60
C TYR A 64 20.29 24.23 11.66
N PHE A 65 21.36 23.58 12.15
CA PHE A 65 22.25 24.19 13.14
C PHE A 65 23.34 25.10 12.54
N ALA A 66 23.51 25.08 11.23
CA ALA A 66 24.46 25.95 10.55
C ALA A 66 24.13 27.43 10.83
N PRO A 67 25.13 28.33 10.90
CA PRO A 67 24.89 29.76 11.09
C PRO A 67 23.97 30.28 9.97
N PRO A 68 22.87 30.98 10.31
CA PRO A 68 21.95 31.46 9.30
C PRO A 68 22.59 32.56 8.45
N ALA A 69 22.43 32.48 7.13
CA ALA A 69 22.90 33.52 6.19
C ALA A 69 22.11 34.84 6.30
N ALA A 70 20.94 34.83 6.98
CA ALA A 70 20.07 35.96 7.23
C ALA A 70 19.62 35.96 8.69
N PRO A 71 19.21 37.11 9.27
CA PRO A 71 18.70 37.15 10.62
C PRO A 71 17.47 36.27 10.77
N GLY A 72 17.53 35.32 11.69
CA GLY A 72 16.50 34.36 12.00
C GLY A 72 16.82 32.93 11.49
N ARG A 73 16.59 31.94 12.33
CA ARG A 73 16.78 30.53 12.02
C ARG A 73 15.65 30.05 11.11
N ARG A 74 16.00 29.31 10.05
CA ARG A 74 14.97 28.68 9.19
C ARG A 74 14.43 27.42 9.87
N GLY A 75 13.12 27.37 10.08
CA GLY A 75 12.47 26.21 10.61
C GLY A 75 12.34 25.08 9.57
N ARG A 76 12.28 23.86 10.07
CA ARG A 76 12.10 22.65 9.25
C ARG A 76 11.17 21.66 9.89
N ALA A 77 10.44 20.94 9.03
CA ALA A 77 9.73 19.74 9.42
C ALA A 77 10.24 18.56 8.55
N ILE A 78 10.60 17.46 9.20
CA ILE A 78 11.15 16.26 8.57
C ILE A 78 10.31 15.08 8.98
N ALA A 79 9.80 14.31 8.02
CA ALA A 79 9.08 13.06 8.25
C ALA A 79 9.94 11.86 7.86
N LEU A 80 10.11 10.93 8.79
CA LEU A 80 10.68 9.61 8.52
C LEU A 80 9.53 8.65 8.21
N VAL A 81 9.32 8.33 6.92
CA VAL A 81 8.13 7.64 6.45
C VAL A 81 8.47 6.21 6.01
N GLY A 82 7.89 5.21 6.65
CA GLY A 82 8.16 3.83 6.27
C GLY A 82 7.49 2.81 7.17
N GLY A 83 7.60 1.54 6.78
CA GLY A 83 7.08 0.40 7.53
C GLY A 83 7.70 0.24 8.93
N PHE A 84 7.14 -0.69 9.68
CA PHE A 84 7.68 -1.04 11.01
C PHE A 84 9.04 -1.73 10.88
N GLY A 85 9.93 -1.46 11.83
CA GLY A 85 11.23 -2.13 11.91
C GLY A 85 12.35 -1.56 11.05
N LEU A 86 12.07 -0.56 10.20
CA LEU A 86 13.05 0.07 9.28
C LEU A 86 14.01 1.07 9.95
N GLY A 87 14.05 1.15 11.26
CA GLY A 87 15.05 1.96 11.98
C GLY A 87 14.65 3.41 12.23
N LYS A 88 13.41 3.86 11.97
CA LYS A 88 12.94 5.24 12.18
C LYS A 88 13.19 5.73 13.62
N SER A 89 12.72 4.98 14.61
CA SER A 89 12.93 5.31 16.05
C SER A 89 14.42 5.33 16.43
N HIS A 90 15.23 4.46 15.80
CA HIS A 90 16.68 4.47 16.00
C HIS A 90 17.31 5.76 15.44
N ALA A 91 16.88 6.20 14.26
CA ALA A 91 17.34 7.45 13.67
C ALA A 91 16.95 8.67 14.53
N LEU A 92 15.72 8.72 15.08
CA LEU A 92 15.32 9.76 16.03
C LEU A 92 16.17 9.77 17.28
N ARG A 93 16.41 8.60 17.89
CA ARG A 93 17.27 8.48 19.05
C ARG A 93 18.70 8.95 18.76
N ARG A 94 19.23 8.59 17.62
CA ARG A 94 20.56 9.04 17.18
C ARG A 94 20.61 10.55 17.01
N THR A 95 19.58 11.13 16.39
CA THR A 95 19.43 12.59 16.26
C THR A 95 19.45 13.26 17.63
N TYR A 96 18.67 12.75 18.59
CA TYR A 96 18.71 13.26 19.98
C TYR A 96 20.11 13.25 20.55
N GLN A 97 20.80 12.11 20.50
CA GLN A 97 22.13 11.96 21.08
C GLN A 97 23.14 12.90 20.42
N THR A 98 23.06 13.05 19.10
CA THR A 98 23.95 13.91 18.34
C THR A 98 23.72 15.39 18.67
N VAL A 99 22.46 15.84 18.67
CA VAL A 99 22.11 17.21 18.99
C VAL A 99 22.46 17.53 20.45
N HIS A 100 22.09 16.67 21.40
CA HIS A 100 22.43 16.87 22.82
C HIS A 100 23.94 16.94 23.07
N GLY A 101 24.72 16.14 22.33
CA GLY A 101 26.19 16.13 22.47
C GLY A 101 26.88 17.32 21.79
N ARG A 102 26.37 17.83 20.68
CA ARG A 102 26.99 18.94 19.91
C ARG A 102 26.41 20.31 20.25
N HIS A 103 25.12 20.35 20.64
CA HIS A 103 24.33 21.55 20.89
C HIS A 103 23.57 21.44 22.21
N PRO A 104 24.27 21.38 23.34
CA PRO A 104 23.66 21.22 24.66
C PRO A 104 22.74 22.38 25.05
N GLU A 105 22.88 23.52 24.38
CA GLU A 105 22.05 24.72 24.53
C GLU A 105 20.70 24.61 23.85
N ALA A 106 20.52 23.65 22.95
CA ALA A 106 19.25 23.48 22.23
C ALA A 106 18.16 22.90 23.15
N ALA A 107 17.01 23.57 23.16
CA ALA A 107 15.85 23.01 23.84
C ALA A 107 15.28 21.85 23.02
N MET A 108 15.16 20.67 23.64
CA MET A 108 14.69 19.47 22.96
C MET A 108 13.53 18.81 23.68
N TRP A 109 12.52 18.43 22.91
CA TRP A 109 11.41 17.62 23.33
C TRP A 109 11.36 16.32 22.59
N ILE A 110 11.06 15.24 23.31
CA ILE A 110 10.87 13.91 22.76
C ILE A 110 9.52 13.40 23.17
N VAL A 111 8.77 12.92 22.21
CA VAL A 111 7.51 12.22 22.41
C VAL A 111 7.67 10.83 21.79
N ASP A 112 7.77 9.81 22.64
CA ASP A 112 7.96 8.42 22.19
C ASP A 112 6.73 7.91 21.45
N GLU A 113 5.56 8.33 21.90
CA GLU A 113 4.29 7.91 21.39
C GLU A 113 3.24 8.98 21.69
N PRO A 114 2.47 9.41 20.71
CA PRO A 114 1.31 10.23 20.96
C PRO A 114 0.35 9.52 21.92
N ALA A 115 -0.09 10.20 22.95
CA ALA A 115 -1.10 9.68 23.87
C ALA A 115 -2.31 10.60 23.87
N GLN A 116 -3.49 10.04 24.10
CA GLN A 116 -4.72 10.85 24.19
C GLN A 116 -4.64 11.86 25.34
N ASP A 117 -3.89 11.55 26.40
CA ASP A 117 -3.57 12.50 27.47
C ASP A 117 -2.26 13.27 27.15
N MET A 118 -2.30 14.08 26.11
CA MET A 118 -1.20 14.98 25.75
C MET A 118 -0.89 15.98 26.86
N GLY A 119 -1.86 16.33 27.67
CA GLY A 119 -1.67 17.21 28.81
C GLY A 119 -0.72 16.64 29.84
N ARG A 120 -0.76 15.34 30.08
CA ARG A 120 0.20 14.64 30.96
C ARG A 120 1.61 14.68 30.39
N LEU A 121 1.76 14.34 29.10
CA LEU A 121 3.05 14.41 28.40
C LEU A 121 3.66 15.81 28.50
N TYR A 122 2.85 16.85 28.28
CA TYR A 122 3.27 18.24 28.39
C TYR A 122 3.75 18.58 29.80
N ARG A 123 3.00 18.22 30.84
CA ARG A 123 3.38 18.48 32.27
C ARG A 123 4.69 17.80 32.65
N ASP A 124 4.83 16.54 32.26
CA ASP A 124 6.02 15.74 32.56
C ASP A 124 7.28 16.35 31.93
N ARG A 125 7.14 16.97 30.76
CA ARG A 125 8.25 17.58 30.01
C ARG A 125 8.58 19.01 30.49
N LEU A 126 7.59 19.85 30.73
CA LEU A 126 7.82 21.22 31.18
C LEU A 126 8.49 21.27 32.56
N ARG A 127 8.12 20.35 33.45
CA ARG A 127 8.71 20.26 34.79
C ARG A 127 10.10 19.61 34.80
N GLY A 128 10.44 18.90 33.70
CA GLY A 128 11.71 18.15 33.61
C GLY A 128 11.75 16.93 34.54
N PRO A 129 12.76 16.07 34.40
CA PRO A 129 12.96 14.97 35.33
C PRO A 129 13.46 15.51 36.67
N GLY A 130 12.54 15.53 37.59
CA GLY A 130 12.78 16.07 38.94
C GLY A 130 12.60 17.59 38.96
N ASP A 131 11.44 18.02 39.45
CA ASP A 131 11.01 19.38 39.86
C ASP A 131 12.15 20.43 39.93
N SER A 132 12.83 20.62 38.79
CA SER A 132 14.08 21.33 38.76
C SER A 132 13.80 22.83 38.68
N ALA A 133 14.24 23.54 39.64
CA ALA A 133 14.38 24.99 39.60
C ALA A 133 15.03 25.47 38.28
N GLN A 134 15.85 24.62 37.67
CA GLN A 134 16.52 24.88 36.37
C GLN A 134 15.56 24.99 35.18
N GLY A 135 14.56 24.11 35.07
CA GLY A 135 13.60 24.16 33.94
C GLY A 135 12.74 25.44 33.99
N ARG A 136 12.32 25.83 35.20
CA ARG A 136 11.61 27.09 35.45
C ARG A 136 12.46 28.28 35.08
N GLN A 137 13.69 28.31 35.59
CA GLN A 137 14.60 29.41 35.33
C GLN A 137 14.90 29.56 33.83
N ALA A 138 15.16 28.47 33.13
CA ALA A 138 15.41 28.50 31.70
C ALA A 138 14.22 29.07 30.92
N PHE A 139 12.98 28.73 31.30
CA PHE A 139 11.79 29.27 30.65
C PHE A 139 11.53 30.75 30.99
N GLU A 140 11.76 31.15 32.24
CA GLU A 140 11.71 32.56 32.66
C GLU A 140 12.77 33.39 31.92
N GLU A 141 13.97 32.84 31.70
CA GLU A 141 15.02 33.48 30.93
C GLU A 141 14.59 33.61 29.44
N LEU A 142 14.02 32.57 28.86
CA LEU A 142 13.51 32.63 27.49
C LEU A 142 12.44 33.73 27.30
N VAL A 143 11.49 33.84 28.25
CA VAL A 143 10.46 34.87 28.16
C VAL A 143 11.07 36.27 28.32
N ARG A 144 12.07 36.43 29.23
CA ARG A 144 12.81 37.67 29.39
C ARG A 144 13.61 38.04 28.15
N ASP A 145 14.24 37.08 27.51
CA ASP A 145 14.97 37.26 26.25
C ASP A 145 14.01 37.69 25.09
N TYR A 146 12.82 37.11 25.08
CA TYR A 146 11.80 37.53 24.10
C TYR A 146 11.30 38.95 24.43
N TYR A 147 11.10 39.32 25.71
CA TYR A 147 10.76 40.66 26.09
C TYR A 147 11.86 41.67 25.73
N ALA A 148 13.13 41.31 25.92
CA ALA A 148 14.28 42.08 25.45
C ALA A 148 14.28 42.25 23.91
N TYR A 149 13.95 41.19 23.16
CA TYR A 149 13.82 41.24 21.72
C TYR A 149 12.73 42.20 21.25
N VAL A 150 11.53 42.14 21.84
CA VAL A 150 10.43 43.06 21.54
C VAL A 150 10.80 44.50 21.89
N THR A 151 11.40 44.70 23.08
CA THR A 151 11.90 46.01 23.53
C THR A 151 12.95 46.57 22.57
N ALA A 152 13.88 45.74 22.08
CA ALA A 152 14.88 46.13 21.10
C ALA A 152 14.27 46.58 19.76
N GLY A 153 13.19 45.90 19.35
CA GLY A 153 12.42 46.32 18.17
C GLY A 153 11.81 47.70 18.34
N TRP A 154 11.21 47.93 19.49
CA TRP A 154 10.61 49.21 19.87
C TRP A 154 11.64 50.38 19.94
N VAL A 155 12.78 50.12 20.60
CA VAL A 155 13.89 51.08 20.74
C VAL A 155 14.49 51.39 19.38
N GLY A 156 14.72 50.39 18.55
CA GLY A 156 15.31 50.51 17.22
C GLY A 156 14.42 51.13 16.16
N ALA A 157 13.08 51.13 16.36
CA ALA A 157 12.12 51.74 15.44
C ALA A 157 11.97 53.27 15.55
N GLN A 158 12.71 53.94 16.47
CA GLN A 158 12.70 55.37 16.69
C GLN A 158 13.60 56.10 15.68
N ASP A 159 13.27 56.07 14.39
CA ASP A 159 14.11 56.59 13.31
C ASP A 159 14.25 58.13 13.35
N ASP A 160 13.29 58.85 13.93
CA ASP A 160 13.24 60.31 13.98
C ASP A 160 13.87 60.91 15.28
N ASP A 161 14.35 60.04 16.21
CA ASP A 161 14.97 60.53 17.44
C ASP A 161 16.42 60.99 17.20
N PRO A 162 16.79 62.16 17.68
CA PRO A 162 18.18 62.66 17.55
C PRO A 162 19.22 61.76 18.24
N ARG A 163 18.80 60.81 19.05
CA ARG A 163 19.68 59.80 19.74
C ARG A 163 19.71 58.46 18.98
N ARG A 164 19.39 58.42 17.73
CA ARG A 164 19.22 57.21 16.93
C ARG A 164 20.40 56.25 17.10
N ASP A 165 21.64 56.70 17.03
CA ASP A 165 22.83 55.86 17.13
C ASP A 165 22.90 55.19 18.52
N THR A 166 22.64 55.93 19.58
CA THR A 166 22.60 55.43 20.97
C THR A 166 21.46 54.42 21.15
N LEU A 167 20.29 54.69 20.54
CA LEU A 167 19.14 53.78 20.60
C LEU A 167 19.42 52.48 19.83
N GLN A 168 20.15 52.54 18.72
CA GLN A 168 20.60 51.35 17.98
C GLN A 168 21.61 50.54 18.78
N GLU A 169 22.56 51.17 19.50
CA GLU A 169 23.47 50.48 20.42
C GLU A 169 22.73 49.78 21.53
N ILE A 170 21.73 50.47 22.13
CA ILE A 170 20.87 49.91 23.17
C ILE A 170 20.07 48.75 22.62
N ALA A 171 19.48 48.86 21.44
CA ALA A 171 18.73 47.76 20.80
C ALA A 171 19.62 46.57 20.49
N THR A 172 20.89 46.79 20.09
CA THR A 172 21.89 45.76 19.92
C THR A 172 22.22 45.07 21.24
N GLY A 173 22.50 45.82 22.27
CA GLY A 173 22.79 45.29 23.60
C GLY A 173 21.65 44.48 24.21
N LEU A 174 20.38 44.86 23.94
CA LEU A 174 19.21 44.07 24.31
C LEU A 174 19.16 42.73 23.51
N ARG A 175 19.43 42.71 22.22
CA ARG A 175 19.48 41.50 21.40
C ARG A 175 20.61 40.57 21.80
N GLU A 176 21.77 41.16 22.19
CA GLU A 176 22.94 40.43 22.68
C GLU A 176 22.85 40.03 24.16
N ARG A 177 21.75 40.33 24.82
CA ARG A 177 21.50 40.03 26.26
C ARG A 177 22.51 40.67 27.21
N THR A 178 23.16 41.73 26.81
CA THR A 178 24.09 42.49 27.62
C THR A 178 23.38 43.56 28.49
N LEU A 179 22.15 43.92 28.09
CA LEU A 179 21.33 44.93 28.80
C LEU A 179 20.05 44.28 29.35
N ASP A 180 19.67 44.70 30.57
CA ASP A 180 18.41 44.30 31.20
C ASP A 180 17.25 45.10 30.63
N PRO A 181 16.22 44.50 30.04
CA PRO A 181 15.12 45.20 29.38
C PRO A 181 14.33 46.09 30.36
N ASP A 182 14.12 45.67 31.63
CA ASP A 182 13.39 46.44 32.62
C ASP A 182 14.13 47.74 32.94
N LYS A 183 15.46 47.67 33.03
CA LYS A 183 16.29 48.85 33.31
C LYS A 183 16.32 49.80 32.11
N VAL A 184 16.31 49.26 30.89
CA VAL A 184 16.27 50.08 29.66
C VAL A 184 14.92 50.79 29.56
N VAL A 185 13.80 50.05 29.75
CA VAL A 185 12.44 50.61 29.74
C VAL A 185 12.31 51.75 30.77
N ALA A 186 12.78 51.50 31.99
CA ALA A 186 12.77 52.53 33.07
C ALA A 186 13.65 53.74 32.74
N ALA A 187 14.87 53.52 32.19
CA ALA A 187 15.81 54.59 31.86
C ALA A 187 15.30 55.47 30.70
N LEU A 188 14.65 54.85 29.71
CA LEU A 188 14.06 55.56 28.57
C LEU A 188 12.68 56.14 28.89
N ARG A 189 12.09 55.80 30.07
CA ARG A 189 10.76 56.19 30.52
C ARG A 189 9.64 55.74 29.60
N TYR A 190 9.80 54.56 29.01
CA TYR A 190 8.73 53.92 28.28
C TYR A 190 7.68 53.36 29.20
N ASP A 191 6.42 53.32 28.78
CA ASP A 191 5.36 52.66 29.50
C ASP A 191 5.50 51.11 29.27
N PRO A 192 5.76 50.31 30.33
CA PRO A 192 5.85 48.89 30.26
C PRO A 192 4.59 48.25 29.63
N GLU A 193 3.42 48.82 29.91
CA GLU A 193 2.14 48.26 29.41
C GLU A 193 2.05 48.32 27.85
N VAL A 194 2.64 49.32 27.24
CA VAL A 194 2.67 49.41 25.76
C VAL A 194 3.51 48.29 25.16
N ILE A 195 4.67 48.00 25.77
CA ILE A 195 5.55 46.91 25.31
C ILE A 195 4.88 45.55 25.59
N HIS A 196 4.23 45.40 26.75
CA HIS A 196 3.46 44.18 27.06
C HIS A 196 2.26 44.01 26.11
N ALA A 197 1.63 45.07 25.64
CA ALA A 197 0.56 45.03 24.67
C ALA A 197 1.08 44.56 23.28
N ASP A 198 2.26 45.02 22.89
CA ASP A 198 2.91 44.62 21.63
C ASP A 198 3.35 43.14 21.72
N LEU A 199 3.94 42.73 22.84
CA LEU A 199 4.26 41.34 23.13
C LEU A 199 3.01 40.44 23.00
N ARG A 200 1.88 40.86 23.62
CA ARG A 200 0.61 40.12 23.50
C ARG A 200 0.07 40.11 22.05
N GLY A 201 0.19 41.18 21.32
CA GLY A 201 -0.21 41.31 19.92
C GLY A 201 0.52 40.30 19.02
N THR A 202 1.83 40.28 19.13
CA THR A 202 2.70 39.40 18.34
C THR A 202 2.48 37.91 18.66
N LEU A 203 2.28 37.59 19.93
CA LEU A 203 1.91 36.23 20.33
C LEU A 203 0.51 35.82 19.84
N GLY A 204 -0.41 36.75 19.70
CA GLY A 204 -1.74 36.53 19.13
C GLY A 204 -1.72 36.08 17.67
N GLU A 205 -0.63 36.27 16.94
CA GLU A 205 -0.44 35.73 15.58
C GLU A 205 -0.13 34.23 15.58
N VAL A 206 0.36 33.68 16.71
CA VAL A 206 0.80 32.29 16.83
C VAL A 206 -0.23 31.42 17.54
N THR A 207 -0.94 32.01 18.49
CA THR A 207 -1.92 31.30 19.31
C THR A 207 -3.28 31.99 19.26
N GLU A 208 -4.34 31.18 19.07
CA GLU A 208 -5.73 31.66 19.20
C GLU A 208 -6.11 31.91 20.67
N HIS A 209 -5.34 31.36 21.60
CA HIS A 209 -5.61 31.50 23.02
C HIS A 209 -4.92 32.71 23.61
N ARG A 210 -5.62 33.84 23.65
CA ARG A 210 -5.15 35.11 24.25
C ARG A 210 -4.57 34.92 25.65
N ARG A 211 -4.98 33.87 26.36
CA ARG A 211 -4.50 33.53 27.72
C ARG A 211 -3.00 33.26 27.78
N PHE A 212 -2.38 32.69 26.76
CA PHE A 212 -0.92 32.48 26.71
C PHE A 212 -0.19 33.82 26.67
N ALA A 213 -0.62 34.73 25.83
CA ALA A 213 -0.01 36.05 25.72
C ALA A 213 -0.12 36.82 27.05
N THR A 214 -1.28 36.75 27.72
CA THR A 214 -1.48 37.35 29.05
C THR A 214 -0.60 36.68 30.11
N ALA A 215 -0.52 35.33 30.10
CA ALA A 215 0.29 34.60 31.08
C ALA A 215 1.78 34.92 30.93
N LEU A 216 2.31 35.01 29.71
CA LEU A 216 3.72 35.32 29.48
C LEU A 216 4.06 36.74 29.89
N ALA A 217 3.17 37.72 29.67
CA ALA A 217 3.35 39.06 30.21
C ALA A 217 3.37 39.08 31.75
N LEU A 218 2.44 38.35 32.41
CA LEU A 218 2.39 38.20 33.86
C LEU A 218 3.57 37.43 34.42
N LEU A 219 4.23 36.56 33.67
CA LEU A 219 5.44 35.85 34.10
C LEU A 219 6.61 36.82 34.36
N LEU A 220 6.63 37.95 33.69
CA LEU A 220 7.61 38.99 33.92
C LEU A 220 7.41 39.73 35.26
N GLU A 221 6.20 39.66 35.81
CA GLU A 221 5.85 40.32 37.09
C GLU A 221 6.08 39.37 38.28
N ALA A 222 6.93 39.74 39.22
CA ALA A 222 7.35 38.94 40.36
C ALA A 222 6.18 38.31 41.17
N PRO A 223 5.05 38.99 41.44
CA PRO A 223 3.93 38.41 42.19
C PRO A 223 3.23 37.23 41.47
N PHE A 224 3.27 37.20 40.12
CA PHE A 224 2.55 36.21 39.32
C PHE A 224 3.39 35.04 38.85
N ARG A 225 4.73 35.16 38.88
CA ARG A 225 5.67 34.14 38.36
C ARG A 225 5.33 32.73 38.78
N ARG A 226 5.17 32.49 40.09
CA ARG A 226 4.87 31.16 40.61
C ARG A 226 3.52 30.64 40.13
N MET A 227 2.51 31.50 40.10
CA MET A 227 1.16 31.11 39.66
C MET A 227 1.09 30.81 38.18
N VAL A 228 1.75 31.61 37.37
CA VAL A 228 1.86 31.38 35.92
C VAL A 228 2.64 30.11 35.66
N TRP A 229 3.74 29.87 36.35
CA TRP A 229 4.53 28.65 36.20
C TRP A 229 3.72 27.39 36.53
N ASN A 230 2.97 27.41 37.63
CA ASN A 230 2.09 26.31 37.98
C ASN A 230 1.01 26.07 36.94
N TRP A 231 0.43 27.14 36.43
CA TRP A 231 -0.55 27.06 35.33
C TRP A 231 0.07 26.51 34.04
N LEU A 232 1.26 26.98 33.64
CA LEU A 232 2.01 26.43 32.51
C LEU A 232 2.34 24.94 32.70
N GLY A 233 2.56 24.53 33.94
CA GLY A 233 2.70 23.12 34.34
C GLY A 233 1.41 22.29 34.30
N GLY A 234 0.30 22.87 33.86
CA GLY A 234 -1.00 22.22 33.74
C GLY A 234 -1.85 22.21 35.01
N GLU A 235 -1.49 23.02 36.05
CA GLU A 235 -2.35 23.20 37.23
C GLU A 235 -3.52 24.14 36.93
N GLU A 236 -4.59 24.04 37.69
CA GLU A 236 -5.69 24.99 37.63
C GLU A 236 -5.19 26.41 37.94
N PRO A 237 -5.69 27.41 37.17
CA PRO A 237 -5.28 28.79 37.40
C PRO A 237 -5.74 29.29 38.79
N ALA A 238 -4.81 29.89 39.51
CA ALA A 238 -5.10 30.56 40.79
C ALA A 238 -6.03 31.77 40.58
N GLU A 239 -6.78 32.19 41.62
CA GLU A 239 -7.77 33.26 41.51
C GLU A 239 -7.21 34.55 40.89
N PRO A 240 -6.00 35.05 41.25
CA PRO A 240 -5.45 36.23 40.61
C PRO A 240 -5.19 36.11 39.12
N LEU A 241 -5.02 34.88 38.59
CA LEU A 241 -4.91 34.62 37.16
C LEU A 241 -6.30 34.58 36.51
N ARG A 242 -7.31 34.03 37.19
CA ARG A 242 -8.72 34.02 36.70
C ARG A 242 -9.27 35.42 36.54
N GLU A 243 -8.99 36.32 37.50
CA GLU A 243 -9.35 37.75 37.41
C GLU A 243 -8.76 38.41 36.16
N ARG A 244 -7.65 37.87 35.61
CA ARG A 244 -6.98 38.35 34.37
C ARG A 244 -7.34 37.57 33.14
N GLY A 245 -8.41 36.79 33.18
CA GLY A 245 -8.95 36.06 32.05
C GLY A 245 -8.30 34.69 31.78
N ILE A 246 -7.43 34.21 32.68
CA ILE A 246 -6.86 32.86 32.58
C ILE A 246 -7.76 31.93 33.39
N THR A 247 -8.81 31.40 32.81
CA THR A 247 -9.89 30.69 33.51
C THR A 247 -9.78 29.15 33.45
N GLU A 248 -8.97 28.58 32.56
CA GLU A 248 -8.89 27.14 32.33
C GLU A 248 -7.43 26.64 32.39
N ALA A 249 -7.21 25.41 32.81
CA ALA A 249 -5.91 24.75 32.76
C ALA A 249 -5.49 24.44 31.31
N ILE A 250 -4.18 24.28 31.06
CA ILE A 250 -3.64 23.87 29.73
C ILE A 250 -4.05 22.42 29.41
N GLY A 251 -4.05 21.52 30.39
CA GLY A 251 -4.45 20.12 30.20
C GLY A 251 -5.84 19.86 30.77
N PRO A 252 -6.40 18.64 30.58
CA PRO A 252 -7.63 18.24 31.21
C PRO A 252 -7.45 18.23 32.74
N SER A 253 -8.26 19.02 33.42
CA SER A 253 -8.28 19.06 34.91
C SER A 253 -9.00 17.82 35.40
N GLY A 254 -8.27 16.96 36.14
CA GLY A 254 -8.82 15.83 36.89
C GLY A 254 -9.31 14.68 36.02
N GLY A 255 -8.51 13.62 35.91
CA GLY A 255 -8.89 12.19 35.71
C GLY A 255 -9.83 11.79 34.57
N GLY A 256 -10.35 12.69 33.83
CA GLY A 256 -11.23 12.44 32.68
C GLY A 256 -10.43 12.20 31.41
N SER A 257 -10.79 11.16 30.70
CA SER A 257 -10.31 10.81 29.34
C SER A 257 -10.12 12.06 28.48
N GLY A 258 -8.94 12.20 27.88
CA GLY A 258 -8.50 13.37 27.11
C GLY A 258 -9.57 13.93 26.20
N THR A 259 -10.07 15.10 26.55
CA THR A 259 -10.99 15.81 25.66
C THR A 259 -10.21 16.42 24.51
N ALA A 260 -10.82 16.46 23.32
CA ALA A 260 -10.26 17.10 22.12
C ALA A 260 -9.68 18.51 22.43
N ALA A 261 -10.37 19.29 23.25
CA ALA A 261 -9.93 20.60 23.71
C ALA A 261 -8.59 20.60 24.49
N GLY A 262 -8.26 19.50 25.16
CA GLY A 262 -6.96 19.36 25.87
C GLY A 262 -5.79 19.17 24.92
N ILE A 263 -6.00 18.40 23.83
CA ILE A 263 -5.00 18.16 22.79
C ILE A 263 -4.61 19.51 22.14
N ASP A 264 -5.63 20.25 21.70
CA ASP A 264 -5.46 21.53 21.01
C ASP A 264 -4.64 22.53 21.86
N ARG A 265 -4.94 22.65 23.16
CA ARG A 265 -4.24 23.56 24.08
C ARG A 265 -2.78 23.20 24.29
N VAL A 266 -2.45 21.88 24.31
CA VAL A 266 -1.07 21.44 24.46
C VAL A 266 -0.26 21.74 23.20
N PHE A 267 -0.83 21.49 22.03
CA PHE A 267 -0.17 21.85 20.78
C PHE A 267 0.03 23.36 20.64
N ASP A 268 -0.94 24.15 21.09
CA ASP A 268 -0.83 25.60 21.13
C ASP A 268 0.31 26.06 22.07
N ALA A 269 0.45 25.43 23.23
CA ALA A 269 1.57 25.70 24.14
C ALA A 269 2.93 25.35 23.55
N LEU A 270 3.03 24.22 22.81
CA LEU A 270 4.25 23.83 22.09
C LEU A 270 4.56 24.82 20.96
N ALA A 271 3.54 25.28 20.26
CA ALA A 271 3.67 26.28 19.22
C ALA A 271 4.22 27.61 19.74
N VAL A 272 3.70 28.09 20.88
CA VAL A 272 4.19 29.30 21.56
C VAL A 272 5.66 29.13 21.95
N GLN A 273 6.05 27.98 22.49
CA GLN A 273 7.46 27.74 22.85
C GLN A 273 8.36 27.73 21.61
N GLY A 274 7.96 27.04 20.53
CA GLY A 274 8.71 27.05 19.28
C GLY A 274 8.88 28.47 18.72
N PHE A 275 7.84 29.28 18.79
CA PHE A 275 7.87 30.68 18.38
C PHE A 275 8.85 31.51 19.22
N LEU A 276 8.80 31.40 20.56
CA LEU A 276 9.69 32.15 21.46
C LEU A 276 11.16 31.84 21.16
N HIS A 277 11.50 30.55 21.06
CA HIS A 277 12.86 30.12 20.74
C HIS A 277 13.31 30.66 19.37
N GLY A 278 12.43 30.58 18.36
CA GLY A 278 12.74 31.08 17.03
C GLY A 278 12.99 32.59 16.99
N ARG A 279 12.20 33.38 17.74
CA ARG A 279 12.36 34.84 17.82
C ARG A 279 13.62 35.26 18.56
N VAL A 280 13.98 34.53 19.59
CA VAL A 280 15.21 34.77 20.37
C VAL A 280 16.46 34.21 19.67
N GLY A 281 16.29 33.41 18.59
CA GLY A 281 17.38 32.83 17.82
C GLY A 281 17.99 31.57 18.43
N THR A 282 17.33 30.99 19.45
CA THR A 282 17.73 29.70 20.04
C THR A 282 17.13 28.53 19.28
N ALA A 283 17.81 27.37 19.32
CA ALA A 283 17.33 26.17 18.67
C ALA A 283 16.25 25.50 19.53
N TYR A 284 15.16 25.08 18.87
CA TYR A 284 14.08 24.32 19.49
C TYR A 284 13.74 23.11 18.64
N VAL A 285 13.91 21.92 19.20
CA VAL A 285 13.78 20.64 18.50
C VAL A 285 12.68 19.81 19.12
N LEU A 286 11.72 19.39 18.32
CA LEU A 286 10.69 18.42 18.70
C LEU A 286 10.87 17.13 17.90
N LEU A 287 11.07 16.03 18.62
CA LEU A 287 11.15 14.68 18.08
C LEU A 287 9.88 13.92 18.47
N LEU A 288 9.15 13.41 17.47
CA LEU A 288 7.89 12.68 17.70
C LEU A 288 7.95 11.33 16.99
N ASP A 289 7.84 10.24 17.75
CA ASP A 289 7.77 8.90 17.18
C ASP A 289 6.33 8.40 17.07
N SER A 290 6.12 7.41 16.22
CA SER A 290 4.90 6.61 16.12
C SER A 290 3.61 7.41 15.87
N LEU A 291 3.66 8.40 14.95
CA LEU A 291 2.48 9.23 14.62
C LEU A 291 1.29 8.37 14.14
N GLU A 292 1.55 7.22 13.52
CA GLU A 292 0.53 6.28 13.05
C GLU A 292 -0.40 5.78 14.15
N LYS A 293 0.01 5.76 15.39
CA LYS A 293 -0.85 5.34 16.52
C LYS A 293 -2.06 6.25 16.76
N VAL A 294 -1.98 7.48 16.26
CA VAL A 294 -3.13 8.40 16.27
C VAL A 294 -4.27 7.91 15.37
N LEU A 295 -3.96 7.08 14.36
CA LEU A 295 -4.99 6.53 13.47
C LEU A 295 -5.96 5.60 14.19
N ASP A 296 -5.53 4.96 15.26
CA ASP A 296 -6.34 4.04 16.09
C ASP A 296 -7.23 4.79 17.10
N TRP A 297 -7.12 6.12 17.19
CA TRP A 297 -7.91 6.91 18.12
C TRP A 297 -9.34 7.13 17.61
N PRO A 298 -10.30 7.45 18.54
CA PRO A 298 -11.62 7.90 18.15
C PRO A 298 -11.53 9.07 17.17
N GLU A 299 -12.44 9.09 16.18
CA GLU A 299 -12.37 10.02 15.05
C GLU A 299 -12.26 11.49 15.47
N GLU A 300 -13.01 11.91 16.48
CA GLU A 300 -12.95 13.29 17.01
C GLU A 300 -11.57 13.65 17.56
N SER A 301 -11.00 12.80 18.40
CA SER A 301 -9.66 13.00 18.98
C SER A 301 -8.58 12.96 17.91
N ARG A 302 -8.69 12.02 16.97
CA ARG A 302 -7.79 11.90 15.83
C ARG A 302 -7.80 13.18 14.99
N ARG A 303 -8.98 13.65 14.60
CA ARG A 303 -9.14 14.87 13.80
C ARG A 303 -8.55 16.09 14.51
N THR A 304 -8.89 16.28 15.79
CA THR A 304 -8.35 17.38 16.59
C THR A 304 -6.82 17.32 16.69
N PHE A 305 -6.26 16.14 16.89
CA PHE A 305 -4.80 15.96 16.92
C PHE A 305 -4.17 16.33 15.59
N MET A 306 -4.70 15.83 14.48
CA MET A 306 -4.15 16.08 13.14
C MET A 306 -4.22 17.56 12.76
N ASP A 307 -5.35 18.23 13.03
CA ASP A 307 -5.51 19.67 12.80
C ASP A 307 -4.52 20.50 13.66
N ALA A 308 -4.35 20.13 14.92
CA ALA A 308 -3.40 20.80 15.81
C ALA A 308 -1.93 20.52 15.42
N PHE A 309 -1.63 19.31 14.99
CA PHE A 309 -0.31 18.91 14.51
C PHE A 309 0.07 19.67 13.22
N GLU A 310 -0.86 19.82 12.28
CA GLU A 310 -0.63 20.62 11.06
C GLU A 310 -0.33 22.09 11.37
N ARG A 311 -1.03 22.68 12.34
CA ARG A 311 -0.71 24.05 12.81
C ARG A 311 0.70 24.11 13.40
N LEU A 312 1.07 23.13 14.20
CA LEU A 312 2.41 23.03 14.79
C LEU A 312 3.50 22.95 13.70
N VAL A 313 3.32 22.11 12.68
CA VAL A 313 4.25 22.03 11.52
C VAL A 313 4.41 23.41 10.87
N ASN A 314 3.31 24.12 10.65
CA ASN A 314 3.36 25.46 10.05
C ASN A 314 4.14 26.45 10.91
N ILE A 315 3.95 26.44 12.23
CA ILE A 315 4.64 27.32 13.16
C ILE A 315 6.13 27.00 13.22
N TYR A 316 6.50 25.70 13.32
CA TYR A 316 7.90 25.29 13.33
C TYR A 316 8.63 25.69 12.04
N THR A 317 8.03 25.45 10.89
CA THR A 317 8.64 25.84 9.61
C THR A 317 8.76 27.36 9.42
N SER A 318 7.81 28.14 9.97
CA SER A 318 7.80 29.58 9.83
C SER A 318 8.65 30.33 10.87
N HIS A 319 8.83 29.76 12.06
CA HIS A 319 9.45 30.44 13.22
C HIS A 319 10.74 29.80 13.71
N GLY A 320 11.41 29.00 12.89
CA GLY A 320 12.77 28.55 13.17
C GLY A 320 12.88 27.32 14.06
N GLY A 321 11.81 26.57 14.29
CA GLY A 321 11.86 25.28 15.00
C GLY A 321 12.28 24.12 14.10
N LEU A 322 12.78 23.04 14.67
CA LEU A 322 13.02 21.75 14.01
C LEU A 322 12.04 20.72 14.54
N LEU A 323 11.19 20.22 13.66
CA LEU A 323 10.28 19.11 13.94
C LEU A 323 10.74 17.88 13.15
N VAL A 324 11.03 16.78 13.83
CA VAL A 324 11.31 15.48 13.19
C VAL A 324 10.30 14.46 13.71
N PHE A 325 9.57 13.81 12.83
CA PHE A 325 8.57 12.84 13.24
C PHE A 325 8.60 11.57 12.40
N CYS A 326 8.23 10.44 13.04
CA CYS A 326 8.08 9.15 12.39
C CYS A 326 6.61 8.91 12.05
N ALA A 327 6.36 8.41 10.84
CA ALA A 327 5.04 8.03 10.39
C ALA A 327 5.08 6.74 9.54
N SER A 328 3.98 6.02 9.51
CA SER A 328 3.72 5.05 8.44
C SER A 328 3.29 5.78 7.17
N PRO A 329 3.29 5.13 5.99
CA PRO A 329 2.72 5.71 4.78
C PRO A 329 1.26 6.12 4.93
N GLU A 330 0.48 5.38 5.74
CA GLU A 330 -0.90 5.69 6.09
C GLU A 330 -0.98 6.93 6.97
N GLY A 331 -0.12 7.03 7.98
CA GLY A 331 -0.02 8.19 8.87
C GLY A 331 0.31 9.47 8.11
N LEU A 332 1.23 9.40 7.16
CA LEU A 332 1.53 10.54 6.29
C LEU A 332 0.34 10.93 5.41
N ARG A 333 -0.37 9.95 4.81
CA ARG A 333 -1.56 10.21 3.99
C ARG A 333 -2.73 10.83 4.76
N ALA A 334 -2.76 10.67 6.08
CA ALA A 334 -3.76 11.30 6.94
C ALA A 334 -3.55 12.82 7.10
N LEU A 335 -2.34 13.32 6.81
CA LEU A 335 -2.06 14.77 6.73
C LEU A 335 -2.63 15.36 5.44
N ARG A 336 -3.02 16.62 5.48
CA ARG A 336 -3.52 17.32 4.27
C ARG A 336 -2.46 17.38 3.18
N PRO A 337 -2.83 17.31 1.89
CA PRO A 337 -1.87 17.35 0.79
C PRO A 337 -0.95 18.58 0.81
N SER A 338 -1.45 19.74 1.27
CA SER A 338 -0.67 20.97 1.40
C SER A 338 0.48 20.88 2.41
N MET A 339 0.42 19.92 3.34
CA MET A 339 1.47 19.70 4.32
C MET A 339 2.62 18.90 3.74
N HIS A 340 2.35 18.02 2.75
CA HIS A 340 3.38 17.23 2.10
C HIS A 340 4.46 18.07 1.43
N GLU A 341 4.12 19.27 0.96
CA GLU A 341 5.06 20.21 0.34
C GLU A 341 5.95 20.94 1.37
N ARG A 342 5.50 21.01 2.63
CA ARG A 342 6.22 21.71 3.71
C ARG A 342 7.11 20.79 4.54
N VAL A 343 6.96 19.48 4.36
CA VAL A 343 7.65 18.46 5.11
C VAL A 343 8.67 17.77 4.22
N VAL A 344 9.92 17.76 4.63
CA VAL A 344 10.96 16.97 3.97
C VAL A 344 10.72 15.50 4.33
N GLN A 345 10.49 14.66 3.33
CA GLN A 345 10.19 13.25 3.54
C GLN A 345 11.44 12.41 3.30
N LEU A 346 11.83 11.63 4.29
CA LEU A 346 12.88 10.63 4.19
C LEU A 346 12.27 9.24 4.28
N TRP A 347 12.58 8.41 3.29
CA TRP A 347 12.03 7.07 3.16
C TRP A 347 13.12 6.04 3.45
N PRO A 348 13.13 5.43 4.66
CA PRO A 348 14.09 4.39 4.98
C PRO A 348 13.89 3.18 4.07
N THR A 349 14.98 2.67 3.56
CA THR A 349 15.06 1.37 2.88
C THR A 349 15.59 0.31 3.84
N GLY A 350 15.42 -0.97 3.50
CA GLY A 350 16.12 -2.04 4.20
C GLY A 350 17.64 -1.85 4.15
N LEU A 351 18.35 -2.44 5.09
CA LEU A 351 19.81 -2.50 5.10
C LEU A 351 20.32 -3.16 3.82
N SER A 352 21.42 -2.69 3.28
CA SER A 352 22.13 -3.43 2.24
C SER A 352 22.75 -4.72 2.81
N ASP A 353 23.19 -5.62 1.94
CA ASP A 353 23.91 -6.83 2.38
C ASP A 353 25.13 -6.47 3.25
N GLU A 354 25.90 -5.45 2.86
CA GLU A 354 27.05 -4.96 3.63
C GLU A 354 26.64 -4.42 5.01
N HIS A 355 25.59 -3.59 5.08
CA HIS A 355 25.08 -3.08 6.34
C HIS A 355 24.47 -4.18 7.22
N THR A 356 23.86 -5.22 6.63
CA THR A 356 23.38 -6.38 7.37
C THR A 356 24.52 -7.13 8.05
N ARG A 357 25.62 -7.35 7.33
CA ARG A 357 26.84 -7.95 7.87
C ARG A 357 27.46 -7.10 8.98
N GLU A 358 27.53 -5.79 8.75
CA GLU A 358 28.05 -4.85 9.77
C GLU A 358 27.21 -4.88 11.04
N LEU A 359 25.87 -4.99 10.91
CA LEU A 359 24.96 -5.11 12.05
C LEU A 359 25.27 -6.35 12.88
N VAL A 360 25.34 -7.51 12.22
CA VAL A 360 25.67 -8.78 12.86
C VAL A 360 27.03 -8.70 13.56
N ALA A 361 28.06 -8.23 12.85
CA ALA A 361 29.42 -8.09 13.38
C ALA A 361 29.48 -7.19 14.62
N LYS A 362 28.76 -6.08 14.65
CA LYS A 362 28.72 -5.16 15.79
C LYS A 362 28.04 -5.76 17.02
N TYR A 363 26.98 -6.55 16.83
CA TYR A 363 26.34 -7.26 17.95
C TYR A 363 27.26 -8.34 18.53
N LEU A 364 27.95 -9.10 17.67
CA LEU A 364 28.92 -10.10 18.10
C LEU A 364 30.14 -9.47 18.79
N ALA A 365 30.65 -8.36 18.27
CA ALA A 365 31.75 -7.64 18.91
C ALA A 365 31.36 -7.07 20.29
N ALA A 366 30.14 -6.62 20.46
CA ALA A 366 29.66 -6.08 21.72
C ALA A 366 29.54 -7.15 22.83
N SER A 367 29.32 -8.42 22.47
CA SER A 367 29.28 -9.56 23.41
C SER A 367 30.67 -10.14 23.73
N GLY A 368 31.74 -9.64 23.08
CA GLY A 368 33.11 -10.13 23.27
C GLY A 368 33.47 -11.35 22.39
N GLU A 369 32.55 -11.86 21.61
CA GLU A 369 32.75 -13.08 20.79
C GLU A 369 33.54 -12.85 19.49
N GLY A 370 33.70 -11.60 19.06
CA GLY A 370 34.50 -11.24 17.88
C GLY A 370 35.99 -11.03 18.09
N ALA A 371 36.50 -11.25 19.31
CA ALA A 371 37.85 -10.83 19.69
C ALA A 371 38.95 -11.88 19.51
N ALA A 372 38.65 -13.10 19.07
CA ALA A 372 39.68 -14.11 18.81
C ALA A 372 40.49 -13.76 17.55
N ALA A 373 41.79 -13.63 17.68
CA ALA A 373 42.66 -13.32 16.57
C ALA A 373 42.56 -14.37 15.45
N GLY A 374 41.98 -13.95 14.31
CA GLY A 374 41.80 -14.82 13.14
C GLY A 374 40.38 -15.21 12.80
N THR A 375 39.38 -14.86 13.66
CA THR A 375 37.97 -15.11 13.36
C THR A 375 37.39 -13.98 12.49
N PRO A 376 36.58 -14.28 11.47
CA PRO A 376 35.88 -13.23 10.72
C PRO A 376 35.06 -12.33 11.64
N ALA A 377 34.90 -11.07 11.32
CA ALA A 377 34.13 -10.11 12.13
C ALA A 377 32.68 -10.54 12.33
N THR A 378 32.14 -11.40 11.47
CA THR A 378 30.80 -12.01 11.55
C THR A 378 30.73 -13.28 12.40
N GLY A 379 31.87 -13.68 13.01
CA GLY A 379 31.92 -14.81 13.94
C GLY A 379 31.42 -16.13 13.34
N PRO A 380 30.47 -16.78 14.01
CA PRO A 380 29.99 -18.10 13.61
C PRO A 380 29.01 -18.12 12.43
N PHE A 381 28.62 -16.96 11.87
CA PHE A 381 27.71 -16.93 10.72
C PHE A 381 28.46 -17.19 9.43
N GLU A 382 28.09 -18.26 8.73
CA GLU A 382 28.59 -18.54 7.39
C GLU A 382 28.19 -17.45 6.39
N GLU A 383 28.96 -17.32 5.32
CA GLU A 383 28.67 -16.37 4.23
C GLU A 383 27.28 -16.58 3.60
N GLU A 384 26.90 -17.85 3.40
CA GLU A 384 25.58 -18.23 2.89
C GLU A 384 24.47 -17.89 3.88
N ALA A 385 24.71 -18.04 5.17
CA ALA A 385 23.76 -17.66 6.23
C ALA A 385 23.50 -16.15 6.22
N LEU A 386 24.54 -15.34 6.06
CA LEU A 386 24.42 -13.87 5.99
C LEU A 386 23.67 -13.41 4.73
N ARG A 387 23.96 -14.04 3.59
CA ARG A 387 23.27 -13.77 2.35
C ARG A 387 21.78 -14.10 2.45
N LEU A 388 21.43 -15.27 2.94
CA LEU A 388 20.04 -15.68 3.17
C LEU A 388 19.35 -14.80 4.20
N LEU A 389 20.05 -14.42 5.26
CA LEU A 389 19.54 -13.50 6.28
C LEU A 389 19.09 -12.18 5.64
N HIS A 390 19.96 -11.59 4.81
CA HIS A 390 19.61 -10.35 4.10
C HIS A 390 18.44 -10.55 3.13
N GLU A 391 18.48 -11.58 2.28
CA GLU A 391 17.45 -11.85 1.28
C GLU A 391 16.08 -12.11 1.92
N LEU A 392 16.01 -12.93 2.98
CA LEU A 392 14.75 -13.32 3.61
C LEU A 392 14.13 -12.23 4.49
N THR A 393 14.95 -11.34 5.03
CA THR A 393 14.50 -10.22 5.86
C THR A 393 14.32 -8.93 5.05
N GLU A 394 14.67 -8.94 3.76
CA GLU A 394 14.73 -7.74 2.91
C GLU A 394 15.55 -6.60 3.55
N GLY A 395 16.51 -6.98 4.40
CA GLY A 395 17.34 -6.06 5.16
C GLY A 395 16.58 -5.24 6.23
N VAL A 396 15.35 -5.63 6.62
CA VAL A 396 14.62 -4.94 7.70
C VAL A 396 15.32 -5.18 9.04
N PRO A 397 15.92 -4.16 9.69
CA PRO A 397 16.78 -4.34 10.85
C PRO A 397 16.16 -5.16 11.99
N ARG A 398 14.87 -4.94 12.26
CA ARG A 398 14.14 -5.68 13.28
C ARG A 398 14.02 -7.16 12.97
N GLU A 399 13.72 -7.50 11.72
CA GLU A 399 13.61 -8.89 11.31
C GLU A 399 14.97 -9.57 11.25
N VAL A 400 16.01 -8.87 10.78
CA VAL A 400 17.40 -9.33 10.85
C VAL A 400 17.76 -9.76 12.28
N LEU A 401 17.53 -8.90 13.26
CA LEU A 401 17.88 -9.19 14.67
C LEU A 401 17.05 -10.34 15.26
N LYS A 402 15.75 -10.45 14.93
CA LYS A 402 14.92 -11.57 15.37
C LYS A 402 15.42 -12.90 14.81
N VAL A 403 15.72 -12.93 13.51
CA VAL A 403 16.23 -14.14 12.86
C VAL A 403 17.62 -14.51 13.39
N CYS A 404 18.53 -13.53 13.57
CA CYS A 404 19.83 -13.77 14.18
C CYS A 404 19.72 -14.38 15.58
N ARG A 405 18.83 -13.80 16.42
CA ARG A 405 18.60 -14.33 17.76
C ARG A 405 18.16 -15.78 17.76
N LEU A 406 17.19 -16.10 16.90
CA LEU A 406 16.63 -17.45 16.83
C LEU A 406 17.61 -18.43 16.19
N ALA A 407 18.30 -18.03 15.13
CA ALA A 407 19.33 -18.83 14.49
C ALA A 407 20.47 -19.13 15.48
N TRP A 408 20.85 -18.15 16.30
CA TRP A 408 21.82 -18.36 17.38
C TRP A 408 21.37 -19.40 18.40
N GLN A 409 20.10 -19.38 18.81
CA GLN A 409 19.54 -20.39 19.72
C GLN A 409 19.51 -21.79 19.09
N LEU A 410 19.09 -21.88 17.82
CA LEU A 410 19.01 -23.15 17.12
C LEU A 410 20.38 -23.78 16.82
N SER A 411 21.44 -22.96 16.78
CA SER A 411 22.82 -23.48 16.63
C SER A 411 23.38 -24.12 17.90
N GLU A 412 22.70 -23.99 19.07
CA GLU A 412 23.06 -24.66 20.34
C GLU A 412 22.43 -26.06 20.48
N GLU A 413 21.34 -26.34 19.76
CA GLU A 413 20.72 -27.65 19.81
C GLU A 413 21.57 -28.64 19.01
N PRO A 414 22.07 -29.74 19.65
CA PRO A 414 22.71 -30.80 18.90
C PRO A 414 21.71 -31.35 17.88
N GLU A 415 22.14 -31.51 16.64
CA GLU A 415 21.33 -32.15 15.61
C GLU A 415 20.87 -33.49 16.15
N ASP A 416 19.57 -33.72 16.30
CA ASP A 416 18.99 -34.98 16.62
C ASP A 416 19.31 -35.96 15.47
N PRO A 417 20.14 -36.99 15.66
CA PRO A 417 20.55 -37.89 14.57
C PRO A 417 19.42 -38.75 14.03
N GLY A 418 18.16 -38.49 14.45
CA GLY A 418 16.97 -39.26 14.12
C GLY A 418 16.18 -38.87 12.89
N ASP A 419 16.50 -37.80 12.14
CA ASP A 419 15.70 -37.37 10.98
C ASP A 419 16.30 -37.74 9.60
N THR A 420 17.32 -38.59 9.53
CA THR A 420 17.68 -39.26 8.30
C THR A 420 16.91 -40.59 8.25
N GLY A 421 15.73 -40.56 7.60
CA GLY A 421 14.89 -41.71 7.36
C GLY A 421 15.60 -42.80 6.54
N GLU A 422 16.33 -43.66 7.21
CA GLU A 422 16.70 -44.99 6.68
C GLU A 422 16.39 -46.04 7.73
N THR A 423 15.33 -46.77 7.43
CA THR A 423 14.98 -48.03 8.08
C THR A 423 16.09 -49.06 7.84
N GLY A 424 16.85 -49.35 8.89
CA GLY A 424 17.79 -50.45 8.91
C GLY A 424 17.53 -51.33 10.13
N GLU A 425 17.13 -52.54 9.86
CA GLU A 425 16.75 -53.59 10.81
C GLU A 425 17.83 -53.99 11.81
N THR A 426 17.38 -54.12 13.04
CA THR A 426 17.69 -55.10 14.09
C THR A 426 19.05 -55.80 14.10
N GLY A 427 19.72 -55.64 15.21
CA GLY A 427 20.77 -56.50 15.67
C GLY A 427 20.95 -56.37 17.19
N GLU A 428 20.16 -57.14 17.97
CA GLU A 428 20.42 -57.37 19.38
C GLU A 428 21.76 -58.08 19.55
N THR A 429 22.68 -57.48 20.30
CA THR A 429 23.72 -58.21 21.02
C THR A 429 23.93 -57.57 22.39
N ASP A 430 23.45 -58.26 23.41
CA ASP A 430 23.84 -58.12 24.78
C ASP A 430 25.37 -58.33 24.93
N ASP A 431 26.05 -57.39 25.59
CA ASP A 431 27.13 -57.73 26.51
C ASP A 431 27.53 -56.52 27.40
N PRO A 432 28.04 -56.77 28.60
CA PRO A 432 27.86 -55.90 29.76
C PRO A 432 29.07 -55.03 30.11
N GLU A 433 28.75 -53.93 30.80
CA GLU A 433 29.51 -53.23 31.84
C GLU A 433 31.05 -53.18 31.71
N ASP A 434 31.51 -51.93 31.33
CA ASP A 434 32.79 -51.45 31.82
C ASP A 434 32.63 -49.95 32.19
N PRO A 435 32.83 -49.59 33.52
CA PRO A 435 32.76 -48.20 33.95
C PRO A 435 34.16 -47.64 33.88
N ASP A 436 34.52 -46.99 32.78
CA ASP A 436 35.67 -46.12 32.75
C ASP A 436 35.22 -44.72 32.40
N ASP A 437 34.96 -43.95 33.50
CA ASP A 437 34.72 -42.52 33.48
C ASP A 437 35.99 -41.80 33.02
N SER A 438 36.33 -41.92 31.75
CA SER A 438 37.17 -40.97 31.11
C SER A 438 36.27 -39.82 30.60
N GLU A 439 36.20 -38.74 31.42
CA GLU A 439 35.75 -37.41 30.96
C GLU A 439 36.50 -37.06 29.66
N ILE A 440 35.89 -37.44 28.53
CA ILE A 440 36.30 -36.88 27.23
C ILE A 440 36.04 -35.39 27.36
N PRO A 441 37.11 -34.53 27.28
CA PRO A 441 36.89 -33.09 27.30
C PRO A 441 35.85 -32.79 26.22
N ARG A 442 34.69 -32.25 26.60
CA ARG A 442 33.73 -31.71 25.63
C ARG A 442 34.51 -30.81 24.72
N ALA A 443 34.83 -31.32 23.52
CA ALA A 443 35.46 -30.56 22.48
C ALA A 443 34.67 -29.23 22.39
N LEU A 444 35.37 -28.10 22.41
CA LEU A 444 34.82 -26.79 22.16
C LEU A 444 34.02 -26.92 20.86
N VAL A 445 32.72 -27.08 20.99
CA VAL A 445 31.83 -27.09 19.82
C VAL A 445 31.88 -25.67 19.31
N VAL A 446 32.61 -25.46 18.24
CA VAL A 446 32.63 -24.18 17.54
C VAL A 446 31.21 -23.98 17.02
N ARG A 447 30.53 -23.02 17.61
CA ARG A 447 29.18 -22.65 17.15
C ARG A 447 29.24 -22.20 15.70
N GLU A 448 28.40 -22.79 14.86
CA GLU A 448 28.32 -22.45 13.44
C GLU A 448 26.85 -22.20 13.06
N VAL A 449 26.57 -21.01 12.53
CA VAL A 449 25.24 -20.64 12.04
C VAL A 449 25.25 -20.79 10.54
N THR A 450 24.67 -21.88 10.08
CA THR A 450 24.61 -22.24 8.65
C THR A 450 23.40 -21.61 7.95
N GLY A 451 23.37 -21.63 6.63
CA GLY A 451 22.18 -21.24 5.85
C GLY A 451 20.95 -22.06 6.20
N ALA A 452 21.10 -23.35 6.51
CA ALA A 452 20.00 -24.22 6.96
C ALA A 452 19.43 -23.76 8.30
N THR A 453 20.29 -23.36 9.25
CA THR A 453 19.88 -22.82 10.56
C THR A 453 19.07 -21.52 10.39
N VAL A 454 19.49 -20.62 9.49
CA VAL A 454 18.74 -19.39 9.16
C VAL A 454 17.36 -19.73 8.58
N LEU A 455 17.28 -20.67 7.64
CA LEU A 455 16.00 -21.13 7.07
C LEU A 455 15.07 -21.72 8.13
N LYS A 456 15.60 -22.54 9.06
CA LYS A 456 14.86 -23.11 10.20
C LYS A 456 14.35 -21.99 11.12
N ALA A 457 15.20 -20.99 11.43
CA ALA A 457 14.83 -19.84 12.25
C ALA A 457 13.70 -19.01 11.61
N VAL A 458 13.81 -18.72 10.32
CA VAL A 458 12.78 -17.95 9.59
C VAL A 458 11.45 -18.70 9.57
N ARG A 459 11.46 -20.01 9.32
CA ARG A 459 10.24 -20.83 9.39
C ARG A 459 9.63 -20.79 10.79
N GLN A 460 10.41 -21.04 11.82
CA GLN A 460 9.93 -21.01 13.20
C GLN A 460 9.37 -19.66 13.62
N LEU A 461 9.94 -18.56 13.11
CA LEU A 461 9.49 -17.20 13.41
C LEU A 461 8.16 -16.87 12.74
N HIS A 462 7.96 -17.32 11.50
CA HIS A 462 6.82 -16.92 10.67
C HIS A 462 5.71 -17.97 10.59
N GLU A 463 6.00 -19.25 10.88
CA GLU A 463 5.02 -20.35 10.87
C GLU A 463 4.43 -20.61 12.28
N GLN A 464 4.17 -19.53 13.05
CA GLN A 464 3.63 -19.66 14.42
C GLN A 464 2.15 -20.07 14.46
N VAL A 465 1.45 -19.87 13.36
CA VAL A 465 0.03 -20.19 13.25
C VAL A 465 -0.15 -21.64 12.83
N SER A 466 -0.98 -22.35 13.56
CA SER A 466 -1.25 -23.75 13.24
C SER A 466 -1.95 -23.88 11.89
N TYR A 467 -1.60 -24.92 11.13
CA TYR A 467 -2.29 -25.28 9.90
C TYR A 467 -3.82 -25.35 10.06
N ARG A 468 -4.29 -25.87 11.20
CA ARG A 468 -5.73 -25.98 11.52
C ARG A 468 -6.40 -24.59 11.59
N GLN A 469 -5.73 -23.58 12.11
CA GLN A 469 -6.28 -22.23 12.20
C GLN A 469 -6.42 -21.60 10.82
N VAL A 470 -5.39 -21.74 9.98
CA VAL A 470 -5.45 -21.27 8.57
C VAL A 470 -6.61 -21.94 7.83
N LEU A 471 -6.80 -23.25 8.06
CA LEU A 471 -7.93 -23.98 7.47
C LEU A 471 -9.28 -23.48 7.95
N ASN A 472 -9.43 -23.17 9.24
CA ASN A 472 -10.68 -22.64 9.77
C ASN A 472 -11.03 -21.31 9.11
N ASP A 473 -10.05 -20.41 8.94
CA ASP A 473 -10.29 -19.10 8.30
C ASP A 473 -10.59 -19.25 6.79
N VAL A 474 -9.99 -20.26 6.13
CA VAL A 474 -10.37 -20.64 4.75
C VAL A 474 -11.80 -21.17 4.71
N HIS A 475 -12.22 -22.04 5.66
CA HIS A 475 -13.61 -22.50 5.74
C HIS A 475 -14.59 -21.35 5.98
N GLU A 476 -14.26 -20.42 6.88
CA GLU A 476 -15.05 -19.23 7.10
C GLU A 476 -15.22 -18.41 5.80
N ALA A 477 -14.15 -18.25 5.02
CA ALA A 477 -14.21 -17.59 3.72
C ALA A 477 -15.14 -18.32 2.73
N LEU A 478 -15.12 -19.64 2.73
CA LEU A 478 -16.00 -20.48 1.89
C LEU A 478 -17.46 -20.35 2.31
N ASP A 479 -17.74 -20.28 3.61
CA ASP A 479 -19.07 -20.09 4.16
C ASP A 479 -19.62 -18.69 3.85
N LEU A 480 -18.79 -17.63 3.95
CA LEU A 480 -19.16 -16.26 3.57
C LEU A 480 -19.66 -16.17 2.12
N GLY A 481 -19.02 -16.89 1.21
CA GLY A 481 -19.38 -16.90 -0.21
C GLY A 481 -20.36 -18.00 -0.61
N GLN A 482 -20.79 -18.85 0.31
CA GLN A 482 -21.62 -20.05 0.03
C GLN A 482 -21.01 -20.91 -1.10
N TRP A 483 -19.68 -21.07 -1.08
CA TRP A 483 -18.95 -21.78 -2.11
C TRP A 483 -19.29 -23.26 -2.13
N ARG A 484 -19.50 -23.81 -3.33
CA ARG A 484 -19.74 -25.24 -3.51
C ARG A 484 -18.42 -26.00 -3.58
N ILE A 485 -18.15 -26.80 -2.57
CA ILE A 485 -17.04 -27.75 -2.61
C ILE A 485 -17.39 -28.84 -3.64
N ALA A 486 -16.44 -29.20 -4.49
CA ALA A 486 -16.63 -30.24 -5.48
C ALA A 486 -16.99 -31.56 -4.81
N SER A 487 -18.06 -32.19 -5.27
CA SER A 487 -18.54 -33.49 -4.72
C SER A 487 -17.51 -34.63 -4.95
N ARG A 488 -16.59 -34.46 -5.88
CA ARG A 488 -15.51 -35.38 -6.19
C ARG A 488 -14.30 -34.59 -6.68
N ASP A 489 -13.12 -34.92 -6.18
CA ASP A 489 -11.86 -34.32 -6.62
C ASP A 489 -11.64 -34.57 -8.11
N PRO A 490 -11.31 -33.54 -8.91
CA PRO A 490 -11.09 -33.66 -10.34
C PRO A 490 -9.79 -34.41 -10.67
N VAL A 491 -8.89 -34.58 -9.70
CA VAL A 491 -7.60 -35.28 -9.83
C VAL A 491 -7.44 -36.33 -8.75
N PRO A 492 -6.62 -37.39 -8.98
CA PRO A 492 -6.30 -38.38 -7.94
C PRO A 492 -5.66 -37.72 -6.71
N ALA A 493 -6.00 -38.20 -5.51
CA ALA A 493 -5.52 -37.65 -4.23
C ALA A 493 -3.99 -37.52 -4.13
N ARG A 494 -3.23 -38.45 -4.78
CA ARG A 494 -1.76 -38.39 -4.87
C ARG A 494 -1.22 -37.13 -5.58
N MET A 495 -2.04 -36.50 -6.40
CA MET A 495 -1.68 -35.26 -7.13
C MET A 495 -2.07 -33.99 -6.35
N SER A 496 -2.90 -34.14 -5.32
CA SER A 496 -3.30 -33.00 -4.48
C SER A 496 -2.19 -32.55 -3.52
N ARG A 497 -1.12 -33.32 -3.37
CA ARG A 497 0.07 -33.00 -2.58
C ARG A 497 1.30 -32.98 -3.47
N SER A 498 2.17 -31.99 -3.25
CA SER A 498 3.43 -31.95 -3.98
C SER A 498 4.43 -33.00 -3.47
N PRO A 499 5.34 -33.45 -4.34
CA PRO A 499 6.50 -34.25 -3.89
C PRO A 499 7.35 -33.40 -2.93
N GLY A 500 7.46 -33.83 -1.68
CA GLY A 500 8.16 -33.08 -0.64
C GLY A 500 7.25 -32.38 0.38
N GLY A 501 5.91 -32.44 0.23
CA GLY A 501 4.95 -32.06 1.27
C GLY A 501 4.87 -30.58 1.58
N LEU A 502 5.38 -29.69 0.70
CA LEU A 502 5.38 -28.25 0.93
C LEU A 502 4.00 -27.65 0.72
N ASP A 503 3.28 -28.09 -0.29
CA ASP A 503 1.99 -27.59 -0.70
C ASP A 503 0.96 -28.71 -0.88
N GLU A 504 -0.27 -28.40 -0.48
CA GLU A 504 -1.40 -29.33 -0.50
C GLU A 504 -2.67 -28.62 -0.96
N VAL A 505 -3.44 -29.24 -1.86
CA VAL A 505 -4.79 -28.79 -2.18
C VAL A 505 -5.70 -29.08 -1.01
N VAL A 506 -6.20 -28.02 -0.39
CA VAL A 506 -7.08 -28.10 0.77
C VAL A 506 -8.51 -28.31 0.34
N HIS A 507 -8.96 -27.56 -0.68
CA HIS A 507 -10.31 -27.61 -1.22
C HIS A 507 -10.32 -27.51 -2.74
N TRP A 508 -11.21 -28.31 -3.31
CA TRP A 508 -11.63 -28.17 -4.69
C TRP A 508 -13.00 -27.51 -4.74
N LEU A 509 -13.12 -26.40 -5.47
CA LEU A 509 -14.38 -25.69 -5.69
C LEU A 509 -14.81 -25.87 -7.14
N SER A 510 -16.11 -25.95 -7.37
CA SER A 510 -16.69 -26.09 -8.73
C SER A 510 -17.69 -24.96 -8.95
N PRO A 511 -17.22 -23.78 -9.38
CA PRO A 511 -18.10 -22.63 -9.62
C PRO A 511 -19.04 -22.82 -10.82
N ALA A 512 -18.62 -23.62 -11.81
CA ALA A 512 -19.40 -23.93 -13.00
C ALA A 512 -19.09 -25.35 -13.52
N PRO A 513 -19.90 -25.95 -14.41
CA PRO A 513 -19.60 -27.23 -15.03
C PRO A 513 -18.25 -27.19 -15.75
N ASN A 514 -17.40 -28.20 -15.47
CA ASN A 514 -16.03 -28.29 -16.01
C ASN A 514 -15.11 -27.12 -15.66
N ALA A 515 -15.45 -26.33 -14.65
CA ALA A 515 -14.58 -25.28 -14.11
C ALA A 515 -14.22 -25.63 -12.66
N TYR A 516 -12.94 -25.63 -12.36
CA TYR A 516 -12.40 -26.01 -11.06
C TYR A 516 -11.48 -24.92 -10.52
N LEU A 517 -11.62 -24.65 -9.24
CA LEU A 517 -10.74 -23.74 -8.51
C LEU A 517 -10.14 -24.52 -7.33
N ALA A 518 -8.81 -24.59 -7.28
CA ALA A 518 -8.09 -25.23 -6.18
C ALA A 518 -7.64 -24.18 -5.16
N VAL A 519 -7.96 -24.39 -3.89
CA VAL A 519 -7.35 -23.66 -2.78
C VAL A 519 -6.16 -24.49 -2.30
N ILE A 520 -4.96 -23.98 -2.46
CA ILE A 520 -3.70 -24.66 -2.16
C ILE A 520 -3.07 -24.00 -0.95
N HIS A 521 -2.83 -24.75 0.09
CA HIS A 521 -2.05 -24.31 1.25
C HIS A 521 -0.58 -24.66 1.06
N THR A 522 0.29 -23.72 1.42
CA THR A 522 1.74 -23.94 1.50
C THR A 522 2.32 -23.30 2.76
N ARG A 523 3.48 -23.75 3.18
CA ARG A 523 4.29 -23.11 4.22
C ARG A 523 5.08 -21.93 3.64
N SER A 524 6.02 -21.40 4.43
CA SER A 524 6.93 -20.35 3.97
C SER A 524 7.63 -20.72 2.66
N VAL A 525 7.62 -19.81 1.71
CA VAL A 525 8.32 -19.95 0.42
C VAL A 525 9.58 -19.08 0.50
N LEU A 526 10.69 -19.71 0.85
CA LEU A 526 11.91 -19.00 1.19
C LEU A 526 12.92 -18.96 0.04
N LEU A 527 12.92 -19.98 -0.83
CA LEU A 527 13.87 -20.13 -1.92
C LEU A 527 13.19 -20.09 -3.28
N ALA A 528 13.94 -19.69 -4.30
CA ALA A 528 13.47 -19.73 -5.68
C ALA A 528 13.04 -21.14 -6.12
N GLY A 529 13.75 -22.17 -5.67
CA GLY A 529 13.41 -23.58 -5.90
C GLY A 529 12.08 -24.00 -5.30
N ASP A 530 11.67 -23.41 -4.15
CA ASP A 530 10.36 -23.66 -3.56
C ASP A 530 9.25 -23.12 -4.46
N ALA A 531 9.43 -21.88 -4.95
CA ALA A 531 8.50 -21.25 -5.88
C ALA A 531 8.38 -22.03 -7.20
N GLU A 532 9.49 -22.55 -7.73
CA GLU A 532 9.50 -23.38 -8.94
C GLU A 532 8.74 -24.70 -8.73
N ARG A 533 8.94 -25.38 -7.61
CA ARG A 533 8.23 -26.63 -7.28
C ARG A 533 6.72 -26.38 -7.16
N ILE A 534 6.31 -25.33 -6.46
CA ILE A 534 4.89 -24.95 -6.34
C ILE A 534 4.29 -24.64 -7.71
N ALA A 535 4.99 -23.84 -8.53
CA ALA A 535 4.53 -23.52 -9.88
C ALA A 535 4.40 -24.76 -10.76
N ALA A 536 5.36 -25.70 -10.69
CA ALA A 536 5.31 -26.97 -11.41
C ALA A 536 4.14 -27.86 -10.95
N HIS A 537 3.87 -27.90 -9.63
CA HIS A 537 2.72 -28.61 -9.08
C HIS A 537 1.40 -28.05 -9.60
N VAL A 538 1.21 -26.73 -9.55
CA VAL A 538 0.01 -26.05 -10.07
C VAL A 538 -0.18 -26.31 -11.57
N GLN A 539 0.90 -26.29 -12.37
CA GLN A 539 0.84 -26.63 -13.80
C GLN A 539 0.49 -28.12 -14.00
N GLY A 540 0.98 -29.01 -13.17
CA GLY A 540 0.59 -30.42 -13.15
C GLY A 540 -0.91 -30.60 -12.90
N LEU A 541 -1.45 -29.91 -11.89
CA LEU A 541 -2.89 -29.90 -11.58
C LEU A 541 -3.71 -29.36 -12.77
N ARG A 542 -3.29 -28.23 -13.34
CA ARG A 542 -3.92 -27.62 -14.52
C ARG A 542 -3.96 -28.57 -15.72
N SER A 543 -2.89 -29.33 -15.93
CA SER A 543 -2.81 -30.32 -17.01
C SER A 543 -3.68 -31.54 -16.76
N ALA A 544 -3.81 -31.98 -15.51
CA ALA A 544 -4.59 -33.15 -15.12
C ALA A 544 -6.11 -32.90 -15.18
N VAL A 545 -6.53 -31.66 -14.97
CA VAL A 545 -7.96 -31.28 -15.00
C VAL A 545 -8.49 -31.15 -16.44
N ARG A 546 -7.63 -31.09 -17.46
CA ARG A 546 -8.07 -30.98 -18.88
C ARG A 546 -9.03 -32.09 -19.28
N PRO A 547 -10.10 -31.78 -20.04
CA PRO A 547 -10.40 -30.52 -20.77
C PRO A 547 -11.06 -29.44 -19.92
N GLY A 548 -11.27 -29.67 -18.62
CA GLY A 548 -11.82 -28.66 -17.71
C GLY A 548 -10.90 -27.42 -17.57
N ARG A 549 -11.48 -26.33 -17.13
CA ARG A 549 -10.78 -25.08 -16.83
C ARG A 549 -10.32 -25.09 -15.40
N PHE A 550 -9.21 -24.44 -15.12
CA PHE A 550 -8.56 -24.50 -13.83
C PHE A 550 -7.93 -23.17 -13.44
N GLU A 551 -8.24 -22.72 -12.23
CA GLU A 551 -7.56 -21.66 -11.53
C GLU A 551 -7.12 -22.13 -10.14
N ALA A 552 -6.11 -21.49 -9.56
CA ALA A 552 -5.59 -21.82 -8.25
C ALA A 552 -5.43 -20.58 -7.38
N LEU A 553 -5.85 -20.69 -6.13
CA LEU A 553 -5.53 -19.73 -5.07
C LEU A 553 -4.48 -20.35 -4.16
N LEU A 554 -3.30 -19.73 -4.07
CA LEU A 554 -2.24 -20.15 -3.17
C LEU A 554 -2.33 -19.38 -1.86
N VAL A 555 -2.50 -20.09 -0.75
CA VAL A 555 -2.49 -19.57 0.62
C VAL A 555 -1.16 -19.93 1.26
N VAL A 556 -0.38 -18.91 1.63
CA VAL A 556 0.95 -19.08 2.25
C VAL A 556 0.84 -18.87 3.76
N ASN A 557 1.11 -19.92 4.55
CA ASN A 557 1.23 -19.81 5.99
C ASN A 557 2.69 -19.58 6.37
N GLY A 558 3.09 -18.31 6.46
CA GLY A 558 4.46 -17.95 6.78
C GLY A 558 5.00 -16.82 5.90
N LEU A 559 6.28 -16.86 5.59
CA LEU A 559 6.99 -15.82 4.85
C LEU A 559 7.08 -16.15 3.35
N VAL A 560 6.90 -15.14 2.54
CA VAL A 560 7.26 -15.15 1.12
C VAL A 560 7.71 -13.73 0.73
N SER A 561 8.90 -13.60 0.14
CA SER A 561 9.41 -12.31 -0.30
C SER A 561 8.56 -11.74 -1.44
N GLN A 562 8.56 -10.41 -1.61
CA GLN A 562 7.81 -9.74 -2.67
C GLN A 562 8.21 -10.26 -4.07
N ALA A 563 9.52 -10.49 -4.28
CA ALA A 563 10.05 -11.02 -5.54
C ALA A 563 9.50 -12.43 -5.85
N LEU A 564 9.41 -13.29 -4.83
CA LEU A 564 8.84 -14.64 -4.97
C LEU A 564 7.32 -14.61 -5.14
N GLN A 565 6.62 -13.69 -4.47
CA GLN A 565 5.18 -13.47 -4.70
C GLN A 565 4.89 -13.08 -6.15
N ASP A 566 5.67 -12.15 -6.69
CA ASP A 566 5.50 -11.68 -8.07
C ASP A 566 5.86 -12.78 -9.10
N ARG A 567 6.86 -13.62 -8.78
CA ARG A 567 7.23 -14.78 -9.60
C ARG A 567 6.12 -15.83 -9.59
N LEU A 568 5.61 -16.19 -8.41
CA LEU A 568 4.49 -17.12 -8.26
C LEU A 568 3.24 -16.58 -8.94
N GLY A 569 2.91 -15.31 -8.74
CA GLY A 569 1.76 -14.66 -9.36
C GLY A 569 1.78 -14.76 -10.89
N ARG A 570 2.93 -14.55 -11.51
CA ARG A 570 3.10 -14.73 -12.96
C ARG A 570 2.98 -16.19 -13.41
N SER A 571 3.49 -17.13 -12.60
CA SER A 571 3.50 -18.56 -12.97
C SER A 571 2.15 -19.24 -12.73
N ILE A 572 1.43 -18.84 -11.69
CA ILE A 572 0.14 -19.44 -11.27
C ILE A 572 -1.03 -18.71 -11.94
N GLY A 573 -0.89 -17.42 -12.23
CA GLY A 573 -1.95 -16.54 -12.76
C GLY A 573 -2.71 -15.79 -11.66
N SER A 574 -2.42 -16.04 -10.38
CA SER A 574 -3.01 -15.35 -9.24
C SER A 574 -1.94 -15.00 -8.21
N ARG A 575 -2.05 -13.86 -7.56
CA ARG A 575 -1.12 -13.46 -6.50
C ARG A 575 -1.35 -14.34 -5.27
N PRO A 576 -0.29 -14.93 -4.66
CA PRO A 576 -0.42 -15.66 -3.41
C PRO A 576 -0.97 -14.79 -2.29
N LEU A 577 -1.85 -15.34 -1.46
CA LEU A 577 -2.32 -14.72 -0.24
C LEU A 577 -1.47 -15.19 0.94
N VAL A 578 -0.80 -14.25 1.60
CA VAL A 578 -0.07 -14.51 2.83
C VAL A 578 -1.04 -14.44 4.00
N TYR A 579 -1.05 -15.46 4.85
CA TYR A 579 -1.90 -15.51 6.03
C TYR A 579 -1.62 -14.31 6.95
N ARG A 580 -2.68 -13.65 7.37
CA ARG A 580 -2.69 -12.60 8.39
C ARG A 580 -3.86 -12.83 9.31
N GLN A 581 -3.66 -12.65 10.60
CA GLN A 581 -4.68 -12.96 11.60
C GLN A 581 -5.96 -12.11 11.46
N ASP A 582 -5.82 -10.85 11.01
CA ASP A 582 -6.96 -9.94 10.87
C ASP A 582 -7.47 -9.89 9.42
N GLY A 583 -8.75 -10.18 9.22
CA GLY A 583 -9.44 -10.03 7.94
C GLY A 583 -9.03 -11.05 6.85
N PHE A 584 -8.35 -12.14 7.22
CA PHE A 584 -7.86 -13.13 6.26
C PHE A 584 -9.02 -13.83 5.52
N ALA A 585 -10.06 -14.25 6.22
CA ALA A 585 -11.25 -14.87 5.61
C ALA A 585 -11.87 -13.98 4.54
N GLN A 586 -12.01 -12.68 4.81
CA GLN A 586 -12.50 -11.71 3.83
C GLN A 586 -11.57 -11.60 2.61
N SER A 587 -10.25 -11.56 2.82
CA SER A 587 -9.26 -11.50 1.73
C SER A 587 -9.29 -12.74 0.85
N VAL A 588 -9.45 -13.94 1.43
CA VAL A 588 -9.62 -15.20 0.70
C VAL A 588 -10.92 -15.17 -0.11
N HIS A 589 -12.03 -14.73 0.50
CA HIS A 589 -13.31 -14.60 -0.17
C HIS A 589 -13.24 -13.68 -1.40
N GLU A 590 -12.65 -12.50 -1.26
CA GLU A 590 -12.47 -11.54 -2.36
C GLU A 590 -11.59 -12.11 -3.49
N ALA A 591 -10.50 -12.80 -3.14
CA ALA A 591 -9.65 -13.45 -4.13
C ALA A 591 -10.37 -14.58 -4.89
N LEU A 592 -11.17 -15.39 -4.18
CA LEU A 592 -11.99 -16.44 -4.79
C LEU A 592 -13.00 -15.85 -5.78
N LEU A 593 -13.68 -14.75 -5.42
CA LEU A 593 -14.61 -14.06 -6.32
C LEU A 593 -13.93 -13.53 -7.60
N GLN A 594 -12.70 -13.03 -7.49
CA GLN A 594 -11.93 -12.58 -8.65
C GLN A 594 -11.56 -13.75 -9.58
N LEU A 595 -11.15 -14.89 -9.00
CA LEU A 595 -10.82 -16.11 -9.76
C LEU A 595 -12.05 -16.72 -10.44
N GLU A 596 -13.19 -16.74 -9.74
CA GLU A 596 -14.45 -17.20 -10.32
C GLU A 596 -14.86 -16.36 -11.52
N ARG A 597 -14.83 -15.02 -11.41
CA ARG A 597 -15.15 -14.12 -12.53
C ARG A 597 -14.29 -14.43 -13.75
N ARG A 598 -12.96 -14.59 -13.55
CA ARG A 598 -12.05 -14.96 -14.65
C ARG A 598 -12.44 -16.29 -15.30
N LEU A 599 -12.69 -17.34 -14.49
CA LEU A 599 -13.12 -18.64 -14.99
C LEU A 599 -14.42 -18.55 -15.81
N VAL A 600 -15.40 -17.75 -15.36
CA VAL A 600 -16.68 -17.57 -16.05
C VAL A 600 -16.51 -16.75 -17.33
N GLU A 601 -15.69 -15.72 -17.34
CA GLU A 601 -15.37 -14.92 -18.52
C GLU A 601 -14.66 -15.77 -19.59
N GLU A 602 -13.62 -16.51 -19.20
CA GLU A 602 -12.92 -17.44 -20.08
C GLU A 602 -13.86 -18.55 -20.60
N GLN A 603 -14.85 -18.97 -19.82
CA GLN A 603 -15.85 -19.93 -20.27
C GLN A 603 -16.74 -19.32 -21.34
N ARG A 604 -17.20 -18.10 -21.16
CA ARG A 604 -18.01 -17.40 -22.18
C ARG A 604 -17.25 -17.20 -23.49
N GLU A 605 -15.99 -16.78 -23.40
CA GLU A 605 -15.14 -16.63 -24.58
C GLU A 605 -14.89 -17.97 -25.29
N GLY A 606 -14.64 -19.05 -24.56
CA GLY A 606 -14.46 -20.37 -25.12
C GLY A 606 -15.73 -20.94 -25.76
N ASP A 607 -16.89 -20.75 -25.11
CA ASP A 607 -18.19 -21.18 -25.64
C ASP A 607 -18.53 -20.41 -26.93
N LEU A 608 -18.23 -19.10 -26.99
CA LEU A 608 -18.38 -18.27 -28.18
C LEU A 608 -17.42 -18.71 -29.30
N ALA A 609 -16.17 -19.03 -28.98
CA ALA A 609 -15.20 -19.53 -29.95
C ALA A 609 -15.62 -20.90 -30.51
N GLU A 610 -16.10 -21.81 -29.66
CA GLU A 610 -16.60 -23.13 -30.10
C GLU A 610 -17.87 -23.01 -30.95
N LEU A 611 -18.79 -22.09 -30.58
CA LEU A 611 -19.96 -21.78 -31.40
C LEU A 611 -19.54 -21.21 -32.77
N GLY A 612 -18.57 -20.27 -32.75
CA GLY A 612 -18.00 -19.72 -34.00
C GLY A 612 -17.38 -20.80 -34.90
N GLU A 613 -16.66 -21.75 -34.35
CA GLU A 613 -16.06 -22.89 -35.11
C GLU A 613 -17.13 -23.88 -35.59
N ARG A 614 -18.20 -24.11 -34.81
CA ARG A 614 -19.34 -24.92 -35.30
C ARG A 614 -20.04 -24.22 -36.45
N MET A 615 -20.38 -22.95 -36.27
CA MET A 615 -21.02 -22.15 -37.36
C MET A 615 -20.14 -22.10 -38.60
N ARG A 616 -18.82 -21.95 -38.48
CA ARG A 616 -17.90 -21.97 -39.63
C ARG A 616 -17.94 -23.32 -40.33
N ARG A 617 -17.90 -24.43 -39.62
CA ARG A 617 -17.97 -25.79 -40.18
C ARG A 617 -19.30 -26.05 -40.88
N ASP A 618 -20.43 -25.64 -40.26
CA ASP A 618 -21.74 -25.79 -40.85
C ASP A 618 -21.87 -24.94 -42.13
N LEU A 619 -21.33 -23.72 -42.13
CA LEU A 619 -21.31 -22.84 -43.28
C LEU A 619 -20.45 -23.44 -44.45
N GLU A 620 -19.26 -23.98 -44.13
CA GLU A 620 -18.40 -24.66 -45.08
C GLU A 620 -19.09 -25.89 -45.65
N GLN A 621 -19.84 -26.66 -44.84
CA GLN A 621 -20.64 -27.80 -45.33
C GLN A 621 -21.77 -27.36 -46.24
N GLN A 622 -22.51 -26.30 -45.85
CA GLN A 622 -23.59 -25.75 -46.69
C GLN A 622 -23.07 -25.18 -48.00
N GLN A 623 -21.93 -24.45 -47.96
CA GLN A 623 -21.29 -23.96 -49.19
C GLN A 623 -20.84 -25.09 -50.11
N THR A 624 -20.26 -26.15 -49.53
CA THR A 624 -19.82 -27.32 -50.30
C THR A 624 -21.02 -28.03 -50.95
N ALA A 625 -22.10 -28.22 -50.17
CA ALA A 625 -23.33 -28.84 -50.67
C ALA A 625 -23.97 -27.99 -51.79
N HIS A 626 -24.00 -26.67 -51.63
CA HIS A 626 -24.53 -25.74 -52.63
C HIS A 626 -23.66 -25.70 -53.91
N LEU A 627 -22.34 -25.73 -53.79
CA LEU A 627 -21.42 -25.83 -54.92
C LEU A 627 -21.60 -27.16 -55.69
N ASP A 628 -21.81 -28.25 -54.97
CA ASP A 628 -22.08 -29.55 -55.59
C ASP A 628 -23.47 -29.60 -56.27
N GLU A 629 -24.44 -28.87 -55.76
CA GLU A 629 -25.74 -28.70 -56.37
C GLU A 629 -25.66 -27.81 -57.61
N LEU A 630 -24.88 -26.71 -57.56
CA LEU A 630 -24.60 -25.88 -58.72
C LEU A 630 -23.80 -26.65 -59.80
N ARG A 631 -22.82 -27.47 -59.41
CA ARG A 631 -22.08 -28.34 -60.32
C ARG A 631 -23.00 -29.34 -61.00
N ARG A 632 -23.90 -29.97 -60.24
CA ARG A 632 -24.90 -30.91 -60.84
C ARG A 632 -25.86 -30.21 -61.81
N ALA A 633 -26.35 -29.00 -61.42
CA ALA A 633 -27.20 -28.20 -62.31
C ALA A 633 -26.49 -27.76 -63.58
N LEU A 634 -25.20 -27.37 -63.49
CA LEU A 634 -24.37 -27.00 -64.65
C LEU A 634 -24.06 -28.21 -65.52
N ALA A 635 -23.83 -29.39 -64.97
CA ALA A 635 -23.63 -30.62 -65.66
C ALA A 635 -24.91 -31.08 -66.41
N ALA A 636 -26.09 -30.87 -65.78
CA ALA A 636 -27.37 -31.12 -66.43
C ALA A 636 -27.63 -30.18 -67.64
N LEU A 637 -27.36 -28.89 -67.48
CA LEU A 637 -27.44 -27.88 -68.56
C LEU A 637 -26.44 -28.13 -69.66
N THR A 638 -25.27 -28.66 -69.37
CA THR A 638 -24.28 -29.03 -70.45
C THR A 638 -24.62 -30.31 -71.11
N ALA A 639 -25.35 -31.24 -70.48
CA ALA A 639 -25.83 -32.48 -71.11
C ALA A 639 -27.06 -32.21 -72.06
N GLU A 640 -27.84 -31.17 -71.75
CA GLU A 640 -28.99 -30.72 -72.63
C GLU A 640 -28.53 -29.90 -73.82
N ALA A 641 -27.31 -29.41 -73.87
CA ALA A 641 -26.77 -28.60 -74.96
C ALA A 641 -26.21 -29.50 -76.08
N GLN A 642 -27.00 -30.49 -76.61
CA GLN A 642 -26.77 -31.07 -77.95
C GLN A 642 -27.31 -30.13 -79.02
N PRO A 643 -26.58 -29.88 -80.06
CA PRO A 643 -26.96 -28.92 -81.12
C PRO A 643 -28.09 -29.48 -82.00
N GLY A 644 -29.26 -28.95 -81.76
CA GLY A 644 -30.37 -29.30 -82.71
C GLY A 644 -31.81 -29.04 -82.27
N ALA A 645 -32.12 -28.40 -81.18
CA ALA A 645 -33.49 -28.05 -80.79
C ALA A 645 -33.66 -26.56 -80.54
N ALA A 646 -34.62 -25.95 -81.29
CA ALA A 646 -34.99 -24.53 -81.18
C ALA A 646 -35.37 -24.15 -79.75
N VAL A 647 -34.70 -23.13 -79.20
CA VAL A 647 -34.97 -22.52 -77.91
C VAL A 647 -36.31 -21.84 -77.98
N PRO A 648 -37.30 -22.21 -77.10
CA PRO A 648 -38.39 -21.29 -76.82
C PRO A 648 -37.89 -20.23 -75.84
N PRO A 649 -38.35 -18.98 -75.86
CA PRO A 649 -37.92 -17.95 -74.98
C PRO A 649 -38.55 -18.20 -73.63
N ALA A 650 -37.79 -18.82 -72.75
CA ALA A 650 -38.17 -18.84 -71.32
C ALA A 650 -37.84 -17.47 -70.73
N ALA A 651 -38.77 -16.57 -70.89
CA ALA A 651 -38.91 -15.38 -70.08
C ALA A 651 -39.08 -15.74 -68.57
N THR A 652 -38.27 -15.10 -67.80
CA THR A 652 -38.70 -14.50 -66.53
C THR A 652 -39.79 -15.25 -65.75
N ALA A 653 -39.34 -16.03 -64.75
CA ALA A 653 -40.18 -16.34 -63.60
C ALA A 653 -39.28 -16.75 -62.47
N TRP A 654 -38.47 -15.81 -61.94
CA TRP A 654 -38.20 -15.72 -60.52
C TRP A 654 -39.12 -14.62 -59.99
N SER A 655 -40.41 -14.88 -59.97
CA SER A 655 -41.32 -14.17 -59.11
C SER A 655 -41.03 -14.66 -57.72
N ALA A 656 -40.29 -13.85 -57.02
CA ALA A 656 -40.25 -13.88 -55.58
C ALA A 656 -41.70 -13.95 -55.09
N GLY A 657 -42.11 -15.14 -54.62
CA GLY A 657 -43.28 -15.25 -53.80
C GLY A 657 -42.98 -14.53 -52.54
N GLU A 658 -43.49 -13.36 -52.40
CA GLU A 658 -43.53 -12.64 -51.13
C GLU A 658 -44.32 -13.50 -50.12
N PRO A 659 -43.71 -13.86 -48.99
CA PRO A 659 -44.48 -14.17 -47.82
C PRO A 659 -44.83 -12.79 -47.17
N ASP A 660 -45.79 -12.10 -47.68
CA ASP A 660 -46.25 -10.77 -47.26
C ASP A 660 -47.18 -10.85 -46.05
N GLY A 661 -47.01 -11.86 -45.20
CA GLY A 661 -47.89 -12.10 -44.04
C GLY A 661 -47.50 -11.39 -42.73
N GLY A 662 -46.39 -10.68 -42.65
CA GLY A 662 -45.96 -10.07 -41.33
C GLY A 662 -45.49 -8.64 -41.39
N VAL A 663 -45.31 -8.05 -42.57
CA VAL A 663 -44.68 -6.73 -42.72
C VAL A 663 -45.67 -5.55 -42.71
N ALA A 664 -46.96 -5.84 -42.81
CA ALA A 664 -47.96 -4.80 -42.82
C ALA A 664 -48.18 -4.06 -41.47
N GLU A 665 -47.66 -4.60 -40.40
CA GLU A 665 -47.89 -4.13 -39.03
C GLU A 665 -46.82 -3.15 -38.49
N LEU A 666 -45.67 -3.01 -39.17
CA LEU A 666 -44.68 -2.04 -38.77
C LEU A 666 -44.96 -0.62 -39.27
N PRO A 667 -44.63 0.43 -38.49
CA PRO A 667 -44.81 1.81 -38.98
C PRO A 667 -44.05 2.09 -40.31
N VAL A 668 -44.65 2.92 -41.18
CA VAL A 668 -44.10 3.20 -42.50
C VAL A 668 -42.62 3.62 -42.48
N PRO A 669 -42.12 4.46 -41.51
CA PRO A 669 -40.71 4.82 -41.45
C PRO A 669 -39.79 3.60 -41.23
N VAL A 670 -40.19 2.69 -40.30
CA VAL A 670 -39.43 1.49 -39.98
C VAL A 670 -39.38 0.50 -41.14
N ARG A 671 -40.55 0.28 -41.82
CA ARG A 671 -40.59 -0.56 -43.04
C ARG A 671 -39.68 -0.04 -44.12
N ARG A 672 -39.65 1.29 -44.29
CA ARG A 672 -38.77 1.92 -45.29
C ARG A 672 -37.29 1.67 -44.97
N ARG A 673 -36.84 1.79 -43.71
CA ARG A 673 -35.46 1.55 -43.27
C ARG A 673 -35.00 0.11 -43.60
N PHE A 674 -35.83 -0.88 -43.26
CA PHE A 674 -35.51 -2.28 -43.56
C PHE A 674 -35.48 -2.49 -45.08
N ARG A 675 -36.40 -1.93 -45.84
CA ARG A 675 -36.43 -2.05 -47.30
C ARG A 675 -35.17 -1.44 -47.93
N ASP A 676 -34.78 -0.26 -47.49
CA ASP A 676 -33.63 0.46 -48.02
C ASP A 676 -32.31 -0.33 -47.69
N ALA A 677 -32.16 -0.86 -46.49
CA ALA A 677 -31.03 -1.70 -46.10
C ALA A 677 -30.94 -3.00 -46.95
N LEU A 678 -32.03 -3.75 -47.06
CA LEU A 678 -32.09 -4.97 -47.86
C LEU A 678 -31.87 -4.72 -49.38
N ALA A 679 -32.43 -3.62 -49.94
CA ALA A 679 -32.18 -3.24 -51.33
C ALA A 679 -30.72 -2.88 -51.59
N MET A 680 -30.05 -2.21 -50.64
CA MET A 680 -28.61 -1.96 -50.74
C MET A 680 -27.77 -3.24 -50.75
N LEU A 681 -28.08 -4.17 -49.84
CA LEU A 681 -27.39 -5.47 -49.77
C LEU A 681 -27.59 -6.28 -51.05
N GLU A 682 -28.82 -6.30 -51.58
CA GLU A 682 -29.14 -6.94 -52.87
C GLU A 682 -28.38 -6.28 -54.03
N THR A 683 -28.21 -4.95 -54.01
CA THR A 683 -27.41 -4.24 -54.99
C THR A 683 -25.94 -4.61 -54.96
N VAL A 684 -25.35 -4.79 -53.74
CA VAL A 684 -23.99 -5.30 -53.58
C VAL A 684 -23.87 -6.72 -54.15
N THR A 685 -24.78 -7.59 -53.80
CA THR A 685 -24.83 -8.99 -54.30
C THR A 685 -24.91 -9.05 -55.81
N ARG A 686 -25.83 -8.29 -56.45
CA ARG A 686 -25.96 -8.19 -57.90
C ARG A 686 -24.70 -7.62 -58.56
N ARG A 687 -24.09 -6.61 -57.97
CA ARG A 687 -22.86 -5.97 -58.50
C ARG A 687 -21.70 -6.94 -58.52
N VAL A 688 -21.52 -7.70 -57.45
CA VAL A 688 -20.45 -8.70 -57.35
C VAL A 688 -20.71 -9.86 -58.29
N ALA A 689 -21.93 -10.40 -58.37
CA ALA A 689 -22.32 -11.44 -59.30
C ALA A 689 -22.14 -10.98 -60.75
N GLY A 690 -22.55 -9.75 -61.11
CA GLY A 690 -22.36 -9.13 -62.40
C GLY A 690 -20.90 -8.98 -62.84
N ARG A 691 -19.98 -8.68 -61.84
CA ARG A 691 -18.54 -8.62 -62.13
C ARG A 691 -17.97 -10.00 -62.50
N ALA A 692 -18.42 -11.03 -61.80
CA ALA A 692 -17.98 -12.41 -62.07
C ALA A 692 -18.42 -12.87 -63.45
N VAL A 693 -19.66 -12.56 -63.88
CA VAL A 693 -20.19 -12.88 -65.19
C VAL A 693 -19.47 -12.11 -66.32
N ASN A 694 -19.23 -10.81 -66.16
CA ASN A 694 -18.59 -9.95 -67.16
C ASN A 694 -17.09 -10.29 -67.39
N ARG A 695 -16.39 -10.84 -66.38
CA ARG A 695 -14.96 -11.18 -66.52
C ARG A 695 -14.68 -12.51 -67.16
N ARG A 696 -15.69 -13.35 -67.45
CA ARG A 696 -15.53 -14.74 -67.91
C ARG A 696 -14.46 -15.52 -67.09
N ALA A 697 -14.19 -15.12 -65.92
CA ALA A 697 -13.22 -15.70 -64.96
C ALA A 697 -13.96 -16.11 -63.70
N ALA A 698 -13.42 -17.15 -63.00
CA ALA A 698 -13.96 -17.54 -61.72
C ALA A 698 -13.93 -16.34 -60.73
N ALA A 699 -14.97 -16.24 -59.89
CA ALA A 699 -15.02 -15.23 -58.83
C ALA A 699 -13.74 -15.24 -58.01
N THR A 700 -13.18 -14.08 -57.72
CA THR A 700 -11.98 -13.98 -56.89
C THR A 700 -12.32 -14.29 -55.41
N PRO A 701 -11.37 -14.74 -54.58
CA PRO A 701 -11.62 -14.94 -53.17
C PRO A 701 -12.19 -13.69 -52.50
N ALA A 702 -11.77 -12.50 -52.96
CA ALA A 702 -12.31 -11.22 -52.44
C ALA A 702 -13.78 -11.02 -52.81
N ASP A 703 -14.18 -11.37 -54.08
CA ASP A 703 -15.57 -11.29 -54.49
C ASP A 703 -16.46 -12.31 -53.73
N LEU A 704 -15.93 -13.49 -53.44
CA LEU A 704 -16.62 -14.49 -52.60
C LEU A 704 -16.78 -14.03 -51.16
N SER A 705 -15.77 -13.38 -50.57
CA SER A 705 -15.84 -12.81 -49.20
C SER A 705 -16.89 -11.71 -49.13
N VAL A 706 -16.96 -10.79 -50.10
CA VAL A 706 -17.98 -9.75 -50.16
C VAL A 706 -19.37 -10.35 -50.34
N LEU A 707 -19.52 -11.37 -51.17
CA LEU A 707 -20.80 -12.06 -51.41
C LEU A 707 -21.26 -12.78 -50.13
N GLY A 708 -20.36 -13.53 -49.46
CA GLY A 708 -20.64 -14.21 -48.21
C GLY A 708 -21.05 -13.23 -47.11
N CYS A 709 -20.31 -12.13 -46.96
CA CYS A 709 -20.65 -11.07 -45.99
C CYS A 709 -22.03 -10.45 -46.33
N ALA A 710 -22.29 -10.08 -47.58
CA ALA A 710 -23.58 -9.50 -47.97
C ALA A 710 -24.75 -10.45 -47.73
N THR A 711 -24.59 -11.76 -47.94
CA THR A 711 -25.61 -12.78 -47.69
C THR A 711 -25.88 -12.91 -46.21
N LEU A 712 -24.84 -13.04 -45.36
CA LEU A 712 -24.99 -13.14 -43.92
C LEU A 712 -25.63 -11.90 -43.29
N VAL A 713 -25.22 -10.72 -43.73
CA VAL A 713 -25.79 -9.46 -43.23
C VAL A 713 -27.24 -9.33 -43.69
N ARG A 714 -27.57 -9.79 -44.86
CA ARG A 714 -28.96 -9.81 -45.35
C ARG A 714 -29.84 -10.69 -44.45
N GLU A 715 -29.45 -11.94 -44.24
CA GLU A 715 -30.18 -12.87 -43.34
C GLU A 715 -30.34 -12.29 -41.95
N LEU A 716 -29.25 -11.77 -41.33
CA LEU A 716 -29.29 -11.10 -40.04
C LEU A 716 -30.27 -9.91 -40.01
N THR A 717 -30.31 -9.12 -41.13
CA THR A 717 -31.25 -7.99 -41.23
C THR A 717 -32.70 -8.45 -41.39
N GLU A 718 -32.94 -9.57 -42.08
CA GLU A 718 -34.25 -10.19 -42.18
C GLU A 718 -34.73 -10.77 -40.86
N ASP A 719 -33.85 -11.44 -40.11
CA ASP A 719 -34.13 -11.95 -38.74
C ASP A 719 -34.43 -10.79 -37.78
N PHE A 720 -33.65 -9.72 -37.83
CA PHE A 720 -33.90 -8.50 -37.05
C PHE A 720 -35.26 -7.88 -37.36
N ARG A 721 -35.59 -7.80 -38.67
CA ARG A 721 -36.92 -7.36 -39.13
C ARG A 721 -38.03 -8.25 -38.55
N GLY A 722 -37.84 -9.59 -38.56
CA GLY A 722 -38.78 -10.58 -38.02
C GLY A 722 -38.98 -10.40 -36.51
N ALA A 723 -37.89 -10.21 -35.77
CA ALA A 723 -37.93 -9.98 -34.31
C ALA A 723 -38.65 -8.67 -33.95
N VAL A 724 -38.33 -7.58 -34.65
CA VAL A 724 -39.00 -6.28 -34.46
C VAL A 724 -40.50 -6.36 -34.82
N ALA A 725 -40.87 -7.09 -35.89
CA ALA A 725 -42.26 -7.31 -36.26
C ALA A 725 -43.01 -8.18 -35.22
N ALA A 726 -42.35 -9.19 -34.67
CA ALA A 726 -42.92 -10.01 -33.57
C ALA A 726 -43.13 -9.16 -32.31
N TRP A 727 -42.15 -8.33 -31.95
CA TRP A 727 -42.30 -7.38 -30.85
C TRP A 727 -43.46 -6.40 -31.09
N ALA A 728 -43.57 -5.81 -32.29
CA ALA A 728 -44.66 -4.90 -32.60
C ALA A 728 -46.05 -5.54 -32.48
N ARG A 729 -46.18 -6.83 -32.84
CA ARG A 729 -47.44 -7.60 -32.65
C ARG A 729 -47.78 -7.87 -31.18
N SER A 730 -46.78 -8.01 -30.31
CA SER A 730 -46.95 -8.23 -28.91
C SER A 730 -47.18 -6.91 -28.12
N ALA A 731 -46.89 -5.77 -28.71
CA ALA A 731 -47.04 -4.46 -28.10
C ALA A 731 -48.55 -4.06 -28.10
N VAL A 732 -49.02 -3.55 -26.97
CA VAL A 732 -50.39 -3.03 -26.84
C VAL A 732 -50.51 -1.74 -27.66
N PRO A 733 -51.61 -1.54 -28.43
CA PRO A 733 -51.80 -0.28 -29.16
C PRO A 733 -51.75 0.92 -28.21
N GLY A 734 -50.88 1.86 -28.49
CA GLY A 734 -50.63 3.04 -27.65
C GLY A 734 -49.15 3.21 -27.28
N ALA A 735 -48.83 3.94 -26.21
CA ALA A 735 -47.48 4.12 -25.78
C ALA A 735 -46.91 2.80 -25.18
N PRO A 736 -45.81 2.28 -25.67
CA PRO A 736 -45.20 1.03 -25.18
C PRO A 736 -44.81 1.16 -23.70
N THR A 737 -45.01 0.10 -22.93
CA THR A 737 -44.58 0.03 -21.55
C THR A 737 -43.07 0.02 -21.41
N GLU A 738 -42.51 0.36 -20.24
CA GLU A 738 -41.07 0.33 -19.98
C GLU A 738 -40.48 -1.08 -20.21
N PHE A 739 -41.24 -2.14 -19.89
CA PHE A 739 -40.82 -3.51 -20.18
C PHE A 739 -40.73 -3.78 -21.67
N GLN A 740 -41.69 -3.35 -22.45
CA GLN A 740 -41.71 -3.51 -23.90
C GLN A 740 -40.56 -2.71 -24.56
N LEU A 741 -40.28 -1.51 -24.06
CA LEU A 741 -39.12 -0.73 -24.53
C LEU A 741 -37.79 -1.41 -24.17
N SER A 742 -37.68 -2.02 -22.99
CA SER A 742 -36.48 -2.77 -22.62
C SER A 742 -36.23 -3.98 -23.52
N GLU A 743 -37.30 -4.68 -23.90
CA GLU A 743 -37.25 -5.82 -24.83
C GLU A 743 -36.86 -5.39 -26.23
N LEU A 744 -37.45 -4.31 -26.78
CA LEU A 744 -37.03 -3.73 -28.06
C LEU A 744 -35.56 -3.33 -28.02
N ARG A 745 -35.11 -2.73 -26.94
CA ARG A 745 -33.72 -2.33 -26.79
C ARG A 745 -32.77 -3.52 -26.79
N ARG A 746 -33.16 -4.63 -26.18
CA ARG A 746 -32.45 -5.89 -26.22
C ARG A 746 -32.30 -6.41 -27.66
N ILE A 747 -33.41 -6.46 -28.42
CA ILE A 747 -33.43 -6.90 -29.81
C ILE A 747 -32.51 -6.04 -30.66
N CYS A 748 -32.54 -4.70 -30.49
CA CYS A 748 -31.66 -3.78 -31.20
C CYS A 748 -30.18 -4.02 -30.87
N ARG A 749 -29.84 -4.23 -29.61
CA ARG A 749 -28.47 -4.52 -29.16
C ARG A 749 -27.95 -5.86 -29.69
N GLU A 750 -28.79 -6.89 -29.70
CA GLU A 750 -28.40 -8.19 -30.23
C GLU A 750 -28.02 -8.07 -31.72
N TYR A 751 -28.79 -7.28 -32.50
CA TYR A 751 -28.42 -6.97 -33.87
C TYR A 751 -27.13 -6.17 -34.00
N GLU A 752 -26.97 -5.10 -33.21
CA GLU A 752 -25.73 -4.29 -33.18
C GLU A 752 -24.50 -5.15 -32.91
N CYS A 753 -24.55 -5.97 -31.83
CA CYS A 753 -23.45 -6.87 -31.49
C CYS A 753 -23.14 -7.88 -32.59
N ALA A 754 -24.16 -8.41 -33.29
CA ALA A 754 -23.94 -9.33 -34.38
C ALA A 754 -23.33 -8.64 -35.64
N VAL A 755 -23.71 -7.40 -35.90
CA VAL A 755 -23.14 -6.60 -37.00
C VAL A 755 -21.70 -6.22 -36.72
N GLU A 756 -21.35 -5.88 -35.47
CA GLU A 756 -19.97 -5.53 -35.04
C GLU A 756 -18.98 -6.68 -35.27
N VAL A 757 -19.43 -7.94 -35.12
CA VAL A 757 -18.58 -9.12 -35.33
C VAL A 757 -18.37 -9.44 -36.81
N LEU A 758 -19.27 -8.99 -37.68
CA LEU A 758 -19.20 -9.27 -39.11
C LEU A 758 -18.26 -8.27 -39.82
N PRO A 759 -17.54 -8.69 -40.87
CA PRO A 759 -16.63 -7.81 -41.61
C PRO A 759 -17.38 -6.89 -42.58
N VAL A 760 -18.34 -6.08 -42.07
CA VAL A 760 -19.22 -5.20 -42.83
C VAL A 760 -18.47 -4.15 -43.66
N HIS A 761 -17.23 -3.83 -43.28
CA HIS A 761 -16.34 -2.96 -44.05
C HIS A 761 -16.10 -3.49 -45.48
N LEU A 762 -16.22 -4.81 -45.69
CA LEU A 762 -16.12 -5.43 -47.04
C LEU A 762 -17.28 -5.01 -47.96
N LEU A 763 -18.43 -4.56 -47.41
CA LEU A 763 -19.58 -4.09 -48.16
C LEU A 763 -19.37 -2.67 -48.74
N GLY A 764 -18.35 -1.96 -48.27
CA GLY A 764 -17.95 -0.64 -48.71
C GLY A 764 -17.29 -0.71 -50.10
N GLY A 765 -18.05 -0.52 -51.18
CA GLY A 765 -17.47 -0.35 -52.53
C GLY A 765 -16.72 0.98 -52.61
N ALA A 766 -15.62 0.97 -53.36
CA ALA A 766 -14.65 2.04 -53.56
C ALA A 766 -15.18 3.31 -54.29
N GLU A 767 -16.33 3.85 -53.93
CA GLU A 767 -16.78 5.16 -54.40
C GLU A 767 -17.06 6.12 -53.24
N PRO A 768 -16.23 7.16 -53.09
CA PRO A 768 -16.33 8.12 -51.99
C PRO A 768 -17.45 9.17 -52.12
N ARG A 769 -18.40 9.01 -53.03
CA ARG A 769 -19.36 10.06 -53.38
C ARG A 769 -20.80 9.90 -52.84
N HIS A 770 -21.14 8.83 -52.15
CA HIS A 770 -22.47 8.67 -51.54
C HIS A 770 -22.39 8.74 -50.00
N PRO A 771 -23.24 9.57 -49.37
CA PRO A 771 -23.22 9.74 -47.90
C PRO A 771 -23.67 8.48 -47.14
N LEU A 772 -24.28 7.52 -47.82
CA LEU A 772 -24.74 6.26 -47.24
C LEU A 772 -24.05 5.09 -47.95
N THR A 773 -23.03 4.49 -47.35
CA THR A 773 -22.46 3.22 -47.78
C THR A 773 -23.31 2.07 -47.26
N PRO A 774 -23.36 0.89 -47.97
CA PRO A 774 -24.09 -0.28 -47.48
C PRO A 774 -23.67 -0.69 -46.05
N ALA A 775 -22.38 -0.61 -45.73
CA ALA A 775 -21.85 -0.87 -44.36
C ALA A 775 -22.48 0.09 -43.33
N ARG A 776 -22.46 1.37 -43.62
CA ARG A 776 -23.00 2.41 -42.69
C ARG A 776 -24.50 2.27 -42.51
N THR A 777 -25.24 1.95 -43.55
CA THR A 777 -26.70 1.74 -43.47
C THR A 777 -27.07 0.59 -42.57
N VAL A 778 -26.28 -0.52 -42.60
CA VAL A 778 -26.48 -1.67 -41.73
C VAL A 778 -26.09 -1.36 -40.28
N GLU A 779 -24.99 -0.68 -40.07
CA GLU A 779 -24.49 -0.29 -38.73
C GLU A 779 -25.47 0.62 -37.94
N VAL A 780 -26.12 1.57 -38.65
CA VAL A 780 -27.03 2.52 -38.00
C VAL A 780 -28.50 2.04 -37.96
N LEU A 781 -28.82 0.92 -38.59
CA LEU A 781 -30.18 0.43 -38.75
C LEU A 781 -30.91 0.23 -37.40
N ALA A 782 -30.24 -0.37 -36.43
CA ALA A 782 -30.84 -0.64 -35.13
C ALA A 782 -31.14 0.66 -34.35
N GLU A 783 -30.24 1.61 -34.38
CA GLU A 783 -30.40 2.93 -33.78
C GLU A 783 -31.58 3.70 -34.41
N GLU A 784 -31.71 3.65 -35.75
CA GLU A 784 -32.81 4.30 -36.46
C GLU A 784 -34.16 3.61 -36.22
N VAL A 785 -34.19 2.27 -36.11
CA VAL A 785 -35.38 1.49 -35.76
C VAL A 785 -35.81 1.82 -34.31
N TRP A 786 -34.85 1.79 -33.39
CA TRP A 786 -35.09 2.18 -32.01
C TRP A 786 -35.65 3.61 -31.90
N GLY A 787 -34.99 4.59 -32.50
CA GLY A 787 -35.43 5.98 -32.49
C GLY A 787 -36.83 6.17 -33.04
N SER A 788 -37.19 5.40 -34.12
CA SER A 788 -38.52 5.47 -34.74
C SER A 788 -39.63 4.85 -33.93
N LEU A 789 -39.35 3.77 -33.18
CA LEU A 789 -40.38 3.05 -32.40
C LEU A 789 -40.50 3.56 -30.97
N SER A 790 -39.41 4.08 -30.38
CA SER A 790 -39.45 4.65 -29.06
C SER A 790 -40.14 6.05 -29.01
N ALA A 791 -40.04 6.81 -30.13
CA ALA A 791 -40.62 8.14 -30.23
C ALA A 791 -42.07 8.17 -30.72
N ALA A 792 -42.47 7.20 -31.55
CA ALA A 792 -43.76 7.25 -32.27
C ALA A 792 -44.88 6.43 -31.65
N GLY A 793 -44.58 5.58 -30.69
CA GLY A 793 -45.52 4.56 -30.20
C GLY A 793 -45.81 3.52 -31.29
N VAL A 794 -46.38 2.35 -30.89
CA VAL A 794 -46.83 1.33 -31.86
C VAL A 794 -48.21 1.75 -32.33
N PRO A 795 -48.49 1.71 -33.63
CA PRO A 795 -49.75 2.16 -34.21
C PRO A 795 -50.95 1.37 -33.73
#